data_a04e408f664c0b63a88376522fa068ac
#
_entry.id   a04e408f664c0b63a88376522fa068ac
#
_cell.length_a   1.000
_cell.length_b   1.000
_cell.length_c   1.000
_cell.angle_alpha   90.00
_cell.angle_beta   90.00
_cell.angle_gamma   90.00
#
_symmetry.space_group_name_H-M   'P 1'
#
loop_
_entity.id
_entity.type
_entity.pdbx_description
1 polymer ?
#
loop_
_entity_poly.entity_id
_entity_poly.type
_entity_poly.pdbx_seq_one_letter_code
_entity_poly.pdbx_strand_id
1 'polypeptide(L)'
;MAIIKYLKKNIFVIILLFLSFLINIGSIFYYFYKFNYLIALVSLILALFLTFLSIYFIMSHSNRQESSFELKKMERSKFNIFKLIISVLIPLVSSYLIFVLFKAGTFSAIASPWLLIPWYFWLILFGLIGLVFMSFYQKNRWSLFFIILLYFIFFSISFFVYKIAFGYDQLLHQRSIQDILQFGLIEPKTIYYSGQYVLEIFLSYFWPNSLSLNVLDRIIVPLLSAILIPITFWFNFKKRGFDKITWPLIIFLLLPFSIFTYTVPQNLAFLFLLVLILFSFNKDFIANRYNFIFLISMAISIFFIHPLAGIPAIFFVFILWLTTFNKGRLLNIIKTLTYIGQIIVLPISLIIIGGHFSVGSFDFSKWSFNFLGQENIFLNLIYFFGSNANWWLLLLFIMATVFVFKKGRPELRVFFFNSLALVLSYLLSSFIDFPFLSAVDKDSYAKRILIISFLFLVPVFYDMFVCLLRKVKTETREFKFLLLIFLSALCLVALYLNYPRKDNYFNSRSFSVSQLDFTTVNFIEQNKQGDNYIVLANQQVGVVAIKEFGFKRYYDSWFYYSVQTGGLLYDYYLRLLDEPNHDLVMELLEKTGANECFIVVNDYWWAFDRIVEEMKMVSDDWYSLDDGQVYVFYFIKL
;
A
#
# COMPACT_ATOMS: atom_id res chain seq x y z
N MET A 1 -15.50 -12.05 -36.18
CA MET A 1 -15.62 -13.18 -35.22
C MET A 1 -14.33 -13.37 -34.42
N ALA A 2 -13.15 -13.43 -35.02
CA ALA A 2 -11.86 -13.60 -34.34
C ALA A 2 -11.55 -12.49 -33.32
N ILE A 3 -11.79 -11.23 -33.67
CA ILE A 3 -11.58 -10.07 -32.78
C ILE A 3 -12.43 -10.18 -31.50
N ILE A 4 -13.72 -10.50 -31.63
CA ILE A 4 -14.61 -10.64 -30.46
C ILE A 4 -14.17 -11.78 -29.56
N LYS A 5 -13.70 -12.89 -30.13
CA LYS A 5 -13.16 -14.03 -29.35
C LYS A 5 -11.86 -13.66 -28.62
N TYR A 6 -10.99 -12.89 -29.26
CA TYR A 6 -9.75 -12.38 -28.65
C TYR A 6 -10.07 -11.40 -27.51
N LEU A 7 -10.96 -10.43 -27.73
CA LEU A 7 -11.37 -9.45 -26.71
C LEU A 7 -11.95 -10.15 -25.47
N LYS A 8 -12.89 -11.11 -25.67
CA LYS A 8 -13.46 -11.89 -24.54
C LYS A 8 -12.40 -12.68 -23.77
N LYS A 9 -11.36 -13.19 -24.44
CA LYS A 9 -10.30 -13.99 -23.80
C LYS A 9 -9.32 -13.11 -23.00
N ASN A 10 -9.04 -11.89 -23.47
CA ASN A 10 -7.99 -11.03 -22.94
C ASN A 10 -8.53 -9.74 -22.29
N ILE A 11 -9.84 -9.66 -22.02
CA ILE A 11 -10.49 -8.45 -21.51
C ILE A 11 -9.79 -7.86 -20.28
N PHE A 12 -9.29 -8.71 -19.40
CA PHE A 12 -8.57 -8.27 -18.21
C PHE A 12 -7.25 -7.55 -18.55
N VAL A 13 -6.47 -8.08 -19.49
CA VAL A 13 -5.23 -7.42 -19.97
C VAL A 13 -5.56 -6.11 -20.67
N ILE A 14 -6.66 -6.07 -21.42
CA ILE A 14 -7.12 -4.88 -22.12
C ILE A 14 -7.50 -3.77 -21.16
N ILE A 15 -8.24 -4.08 -20.09
CA ILE A 15 -8.61 -3.13 -19.04
C ILE A 15 -7.37 -2.56 -18.36
N LEU A 16 -6.42 -3.43 -17.99
CA LEU A 16 -5.17 -2.98 -17.36
C LEU A 16 -4.30 -2.15 -18.29
N LEU A 17 -4.23 -2.49 -19.57
CA LEU A 17 -3.52 -1.71 -20.58
C LEU A 17 -4.15 -0.34 -20.77
N PHE A 18 -5.48 -0.29 -20.84
CA PHE A 18 -6.23 0.97 -20.91
C PHE A 18 -5.96 1.85 -19.68
N LEU A 19 -6.07 1.28 -18.46
CA LEU A 19 -5.76 2.01 -17.22
C LEU A 19 -4.32 2.53 -17.22
N SER A 20 -3.36 1.72 -17.69
CA SER A 20 -1.97 2.14 -17.79
C SER A 20 -1.77 3.30 -18.76
N PHE A 21 -2.38 3.26 -19.94
CA PHE A 21 -2.31 4.38 -20.88
C PHE A 21 -3.02 5.63 -20.34
N LEU A 22 -4.15 5.46 -19.66
CA LEU A 22 -4.88 6.55 -19.04
C LEU A 22 -4.02 7.29 -18.00
N ILE A 23 -3.38 6.53 -17.11
CA ILE A 23 -2.46 7.07 -16.11
C ILE A 23 -1.28 7.78 -16.80
N ASN A 24 -0.63 7.13 -17.76
CA ASN A 24 0.55 7.67 -18.42
C ASN A 24 0.26 8.98 -19.17
N ILE A 25 -0.77 8.98 -20.02
CA ILE A 25 -1.15 10.14 -20.81
C ILE A 25 -1.64 11.27 -19.91
N GLY A 26 -2.50 10.93 -18.93
CA GLY A 26 -3.02 11.91 -18.00
C GLY A 26 -1.90 12.55 -17.15
N SER A 27 -0.92 11.75 -16.68
CA SER A 27 0.24 12.28 -15.94
C SER A 27 1.13 13.19 -16.80
N ILE A 28 1.36 12.83 -18.07
CA ILE A 28 2.10 13.66 -19.02
C ILE A 28 1.36 14.99 -19.24
N PHE A 29 0.05 14.94 -19.52
CA PHE A 29 -0.73 16.16 -19.72
C PHE A 29 -0.82 17.00 -18.44
N TYR A 30 -0.97 16.38 -17.26
CA TYR A 30 -0.92 17.07 -15.99
C TYR A 30 0.41 17.84 -15.81
N TYR A 31 1.52 17.25 -16.20
CA TYR A 31 2.83 17.88 -16.04
C TYR A 31 3.00 19.12 -16.93
N PHE A 32 2.55 19.05 -18.18
CA PHE A 32 2.72 20.15 -19.14
C PHE A 32 1.60 21.19 -19.11
N TYR A 33 0.38 20.81 -18.70
CA TYR A 33 -0.81 21.66 -18.76
C TYR A 33 -1.52 21.69 -17.39
N LYS A 34 -2.51 22.61 -17.25
CA LYS A 34 -3.51 22.56 -16.18
C LYS A 34 -4.47 21.41 -16.48
N PHE A 35 -4.65 20.50 -15.53
CA PHE A 35 -5.49 19.33 -15.70
C PHE A 35 -6.96 19.69 -15.41
N ASN A 36 -7.74 19.82 -16.45
CA ASN A 36 -9.17 20.13 -16.39
C ASN A 36 -9.98 19.05 -17.10
N TYR A 37 -11.31 19.21 -17.12
CA TYR A 37 -12.21 18.25 -17.75
C TYR A 37 -11.89 17.99 -19.24
N LEU A 38 -11.53 19.04 -20.00
CA LEU A 38 -11.17 18.89 -21.41
C LEU A 38 -9.89 18.04 -21.59
N ILE A 39 -8.85 18.32 -20.79
CA ILE A 39 -7.60 17.56 -20.81
C ILE A 39 -7.86 16.11 -20.38
N ALA A 40 -8.72 15.90 -19.36
CA ALA A 40 -9.15 14.57 -18.97
C ALA A 40 -9.83 13.83 -20.13
N LEU A 41 -10.77 14.47 -20.82
CA LEU A 41 -11.46 13.86 -21.97
C LEU A 41 -10.49 13.53 -23.12
N VAL A 42 -9.56 14.42 -23.44
CA VAL A 42 -8.52 14.18 -24.46
C VAL A 42 -7.65 12.99 -24.04
N SER A 43 -7.24 12.93 -22.76
CA SER A 43 -6.46 11.81 -22.24
C SER A 43 -7.23 10.49 -22.37
N LEU A 44 -8.52 10.49 -22.08
CA LEU A 44 -9.39 9.31 -22.21
C LEU A 44 -9.46 8.82 -23.66
N ILE A 45 -9.69 9.72 -24.59
CA ILE A 45 -9.77 9.39 -26.03
C ILE A 45 -8.44 8.81 -26.52
N LEU A 46 -7.33 9.44 -26.16
CA LEU A 46 -5.99 8.96 -26.55
C LEU A 46 -5.66 7.61 -25.91
N ALA A 47 -6.03 7.40 -24.64
CA ALA A 47 -5.85 6.11 -23.98
C ALA A 47 -6.65 4.99 -24.64
N LEU A 48 -7.90 5.25 -25.04
CA LEU A 48 -8.73 4.32 -25.82
C LEU A 48 -8.10 4.03 -27.18
N PHE A 49 -7.65 5.05 -27.89
CA PHE A 49 -7.00 4.91 -29.19
C PHE A 49 -5.72 4.07 -29.10
N LEU A 50 -4.81 4.38 -28.17
CA LEU A 50 -3.58 3.61 -27.99
C LEU A 50 -3.85 2.17 -27.53
N THR A 51 -4.88 1.96 -26.71
CA THR A 51 -5.31 0.61 -26.32
C THR A 51 -5.78 -0.17 -27.54
N PHE A 52 -6.63 0.42 -28.38
CA PHE A 52 -7.11 -0.21 -29.61
C PHE A 52 -5.96 -0.52 -30.58
N LEU A 53 -5.05 0.44 -30.79
CA LEU A 53 -3.88 0.28 -31.64
C LEU A 53 -2.97 -0.85 -31.12
N SER A 54 -2.70 -0.90 -29.83
CA SER A 54 -1.90 -1.96 -29.21
C SER A 54 -2.53 -3.34 -29.37
N ILE A 55 -3.85 -3.46 -29.19
CA ILE A 55 -4.60 -4.70 -29.42
C ILE A 55 -4.50 -5.13 -30.88
N TYR A 56 -4.65 -4.19 -31.80
CA TYR A 56 -4.52 -4.46 -33.23
C TYR A 56 -3.14 -5.02 -33.59
N PHE A 57 -2.06 -4.40 -33.07
CA PHE A 57 -0.69 -4.90 -33.24
C PHE A 57 -0.48 -6.28 -32.64
N ILE A 58 -0.94 -6.52 -31.41
CA ILE A 58 -0.83 -7.81 -30.74
C ILE A 58 -1.56 -8.90 -31.55
N MET A 59 -2.74 -8.58 -32.07
CA MET A 59 -3.55 -9.52 -32.88
C MET A 59 -2.96 -9.81 -34.26
N SER A 60 -2.53 -8.78 -34.98
CA SER A 60 -2.01 -8.93 -36.36
C SER A 60 -0.75 -9.82 -36.41
N HIS A 61 0.01 -9.86 -35.31
CA HIS A 61 1.24 -10.65 -35.23
C HIS A 61 1.11 -11.94 -34.40
N SER A 62 -0.04 -12.17 -33.73
CA SER A 62 -0.33 -13.39 -32.96
C SER A 62 -0.82 -14.55 -33.84
N ASN A 63 -1.19 -14.32 -35.09
CA ASN A 63 -1.88 -15.27 -35.95
C ASN A 63 -1.07 -16.49 -36.43
N ARG A 64 0.18 -16.67 -35.98
CA ARG A 64 1.01 -17.82 -36.37
C ARG A 64 1.15 -18.94 -35.34
N GLN A 65 0.58 -18.80 -34.15
CA GLN A 65 0.64 -19.83 -33.08
C GLN A 65 -0.69 -20.00 -32.34
N GLU A 66 -1.80 -20.07 -33.05
CA GLU A 66 -3.00 -20.65 -32.43
C GLU A 66 -2.80 -22.16 -32.26
N SER A 67 -2.18 -22.57 -31.16
CA SER A 67 -2.50 -23.85 -30.60
C SER A 67 -3.99 -23.80 -30.23
N SER A 68 -4.78 -24.60 -30.92
CA SER A 68 -6.22 -24.80 -30.71
C SER A 68 -6.54 -24.91 -29.22
N PHE A 69 -6.90 -23.79 -28.62
CA PHE A 69 -7.33 -23.75 -27.25
C PHE A 69 -8.81 -24.12 -27.21
N GLU A 70 -9.09 -25.42 -27.37
CA GLU A 70 -10.36 -25.95 -26.93
C GLU A 70 -10.46 -25.70 -25.42
N LEU A 71 -11.28 -24.71 -25.06
CA LEU A 71 -11.87 -24.70 -23.73
C LEU A 71 -12.47 -26.08 -23.54
N LYS A 72 -11.80 -26.98 -22.83
CA LYS A 72 -12.44 -28.19 -22.33
C LYS A 72 -13.77 -27.70 -21.75
N LYS A 73 -14.87 -28.06 -22.44
CA LYS A 73 -16.23 -27.79 -21.94
C LYS A 73 -16.20 -28.21 -20.49
N MET A 74 -16.37 -27.28 -19.57
CA MET A 74 -16.56 -27.63 -18.16
C MET A 74 -17.71 -28.62 -18.16
N GLU A 75 -17.40 -29.89 -17.86
CA GLU A 75 -18.42 -30.91 -17.68
C GLU A 75 -19.49 -30.29 -16.82
N ARG A 76 -20.73 -30.31 -17.26
CA ARG A 76 -21.88 -29.88 -16.47
C ARG A 76 -21.84 -30.68 -15.18
N SER A 77 -21.29 -30.09 -14.11
CA SER A 77 -21.23 -30.76 -12.82
C SER A 77 -22.66 -31.10 -12.42
N LYS A 78 -22.91 -32.35 -12.10
CA LYS A 78 -24.19 -32.80 -11.54
C LYS A 78 -24.61 -31.81 -10.44
N PHE A 79 -25.90 -31.45 -10.41
CA PHE A 79 -26.47 -30.57 -9.38
C PHE A 79 -26.08 -31.13 -8.00
N ASN A 80 -25.36 -30.33 -7.22
CA ASN A 80 -24.94 -30.72 -5.89
C ASN A 80 -25.46 -29.66 -4.91
N ILE A 81 -26.46 -30.06 -4.12
CA ILE A 81 -27.13 -29.20 -3.14
C ILE A 81 -26.14 -28.55 -2.17
N PHE A 82 -25.07 -29.26 -1.82
CA PHE A 82 -24.02 -28.74 -0.94
C PHE A 82 -23.23 -27.58 -1.59
N LYS A 83 -22.97 -27.65 -2.91
CA LYS A 83 -22.37 -26.51 -3.66
C LYS A 83 -23.29 -25.30 -3.68
N LEU A 84 -24.60 -25.52 -3.80
CA LEU A 84 -25.58 -24.46 -3.77
C LEU A 84 -25.60 -23.79 -2.38
N ILE A 85 -25.67 -24.58 -1.30
CA ILE A 85 -25.63 -24.08 0.08
C ILE A 85 -24.39 -23.22 0.31
N ILE A 86 -23.20 -23.69 -0.03
CA ILE A 86 -21.94 -22.93 0.09
C ILE A 86 -22.00 -21.65 -0.75
N SER A 87 -22.57 -21.70 -1.95
CA SER A 87 -22.65 -20.54 -2.85
C SER A 87 -23.57 -19.44 -2.32
N VAL A 88 -24.55 -19.77 -1.49
CA VAL A 88 -25.45 -18.81 -0.83
C VAL A 88 -24.86 -18.35 0.51
N LEU A 89 -24.30 -19.28 1.28
CA LEU A 89 -23.81 -19.01 2.64
C LEU A 89 -22.60 -18.06 2.64
N ILE A 90 -21.64 -18.23 1.72
CA ILE A 90 -20.46 -17.36 1.66
C ILE A 90 -20.82 -15.88 1.45
N PRO A 91 -21.63 -15.48 0.44
CA PRO A 91 -22.05 -14.09 0.29
C PRO A 91 -22.81 -13.56 1.49
N LEU A 92 -23.72 -14.36 2.09
CA LEU A 92 -24.46 -13.95 3.29
C LEU A 92 -23.55 -13.67 4.49
N VAL A 93 -22.65 -14.60 4.79
CA VAL A 93 -21.66 -14.43 5.88
C VAL A 93 -20.72 -13.25 5.59
N SER A 94 -20.27 -13.10 4.35
CA SER A 94 -19.44 -11.96 3.94
C SER A 94 -20.17 -10.63 4.11
N SER A 95 -21.43 -10.54 3.70
CA SER A 95 -22.26 -9.34 3.88
C SER A 95 -22.49 -9.02 5.35
N TYR A 96 -22.69 -10.03 6.19
CA TYR A 96 -22.81 -9.85 7.63
C TYR A 96 -21.51 -9.32 8.25
N LEU A 97 -20.35 -9.87 7.89
CA LEU A 97 -19.05 -9.37 8.37
C LEU A 97 -18.79 -7.93 7.92
N ILE A 98 -19.12 -7.58 6.68
CA ILE A 98 -19.04 -6.19 6.18
C ILE A 98 -19.97 -5.28 7.00
N PHE A 99 -21.17 -5.72 7.32
CA PHE A 99 -22.08 -4.97 8.18
C PHE A 99 -21.52 -4.76 9.59
N VAL A 100 -20.90 -5.78 10.19
CA VAL A 100 -20.21 -5.66 11.50
C VAL A 100 -19.09 -4.62 11.43
N LEU A 101 -18.26 -4.66 10.39
CA LEU A 101 -17.19 -3.67 10.19
C LEU A 101 -17.75 -2.25 9.99
N PHE A 102 -18.85 -2.10 9.24
CA PHE A 102 -19.51 -0.81 9.04
C PHE A 102 -20.03 -0.23 10.35
N LYS A 103 -20.61 -1.07 11.23
CA LYS A 103 -21.08 -0.68 12.56
C LYS A 103 -19.95 -0.32 13.53
N ALA A 104 -18.78 -0.93 13.38
CA ALA A 104 -17.58 -0.60 14.14
C ALA A 104 -16.90 0.72 13.69
N GLY A 105 -17.48 1.41 12.71
CA GLY A 105 -16.91 2.66 12.18
C GLY A 105 -17.02 3.84 13.15
N THR A 106 -15.93 4.59 13.30
CA THR A 106 -15.83 5.76 14.20
C THR A 106 -15.28 6.99 13.51
N PHE A 107 -15.62 8.16 14.04
CA PHE A 107 -15.03 9.46 13.72
C PHE A 107 -14.02 9.93 14.79
N SER A 108 -13.87 9.16 15.88
CA SER A 108 -12.92 9.42 16.94
C SER A 108 -11.52 8.92 16.61
N ALA A 109 -10.50 9.50 17.23
CA ALA A 109 -9.13 9.01 17.13
C ALA A 109 -8.99 7.65 17.82
N ILE A 110 -8.51 6.65 17.08
CA ILE A 110 -8.25 5.31 17.63
C ILE A 110 -6.89 4.80 17.19
N ALA A 111 -6.21 4.11 18.10
CA ALA A 111 -4.91 3.51 17.85
C ALA A 111 -4.97 2.14 17.16
N SER A 112 -6.14 1.49 17.17
CA SER A 112 -6.31 0.13 16.65
C SER A 112 -7.78 -0.14 16.28
N PRO A 113 -8.07 -0.74 15.11
CA PRO A 113 -9.43 -1.11 14.75
C PRO A 113 -9.99 -2.22 15.64
N TRP A 114 -9.10 -3.01 16.26
CA TRP A 114 -9.47 -4.13 17.11
C TRP A 114 -10.16 -3.73 18.43
N LEU A 115 -10.07 -2.44 18.81
CA LEU A 115 -10.77 -1.89 19.96
C LEU A 115 -12.29 -1.81 19.75
N LEU A 116 -12.74 -1.70 18.49
CA LEU A 116 -14.15 -1.51 18.14
C LEU A 116 -14.78 -2.75 17.51
N ILE A 117 -13.96 -3.65 16.95
CA ILE A 117 -14.45 -4.86 16.29
C ILE A 117 -14.76 -5.92 17.35
N PRO A 118 -16.02 -6.43 17.42
CA PRO A 118 -16.40 -7.39 18.45
C PRO A 118 -15.73 -8.75 18.24
N TRP A 119 -15.51 -9.47 19.35
CA TRP A 119 -14.80 -10.75 19.38
C TRP A 119 -15.41 -11.83 18.47
N TYR A 120 -16.74 -11.87 18.32
CA TYR A 120 -17.42 -12.84 17.46
C TYR A 120 -17.10 -12.68 15.96
N PHE A 121 -16.62 -11.50 15.54
CA PHE A 121 -16.13 -11.28 14.18
C PHE A 121 -15.05 -12.30 13.80
N TRP A 122 -14.14 -12.62 14.72
CA TRP A 122 -13.05 -13.56 14.49
C TRP A 122 -13.55 -14.98 14.26
N LEU A 123 -14.52 -15.45 15.04
CA LEU A 123 -15.11 -16.78 14.89
C LEU A 123 -15.86 -16.93 13.56
N ILE A 124 -16.63 -15.91 13.18
CA ILE A 124 -17.37 -15.92 11.92
C ILE A 124 -16.41 -15.86 10.73
N LEU A 125 -15.37 -15.05 10.81
CA LEU A 125 -14.34 -14.95 9.78
C LEU A 125 -13.56 -16.27 9.64
N PHE A 126 -13.24 -16.94 10.75
CA PHE A 126 -12.64 -18.28 10.72
C PHE A 126 -13.51 -19.26 9.95
N GLY A 127 -14.80 -19.29 10.24
CA GLY A 127 -15.78 -20.10 9.49
C GLY A 127 -15.86 -19.74 8.01
N LEU A 128 -15.85 -18.45 7.68
CA LEU A 128 -15.86 -17.97 6.29
C LEU A 128 -14.62 -18.45 5.52
N ILE A 129 -13.41 -18.36 6.11
CA ILE A 129 -12.19 -18.86 5.50
C ILE A 129 -12.34 -20.36 5.19
N GLY A 130 -12.83 -21.15 6.15
CA GLY A 130 -13.11 -22.58 5.96
C GLY A 130 -14.10 -22.85 4.82
N LEU A 131 -15.20 -22.10 4.72
CA LEU A 131 -16.18 -22.20 3.64
C LEU A 131 -15.58 -21.87 2.27
N VAL A 132 -14.76 -20.83 2.20
CA VAL A 132 -14.06 -20.47 0.96
C VAL A 132 -13.13 -21.60 0.54
N PHE A 133 -12.36 -22.20 1.46
CA PHE A 133 -11.55 -23.38 1.17
C PHE A 133 -12.38 -24.55 0.64
N MET A 134 -13.54 -24.83 1.29
CA MET A 134 -14.44 -25.91 0.85
C MET A 134 -14.98 -25.64 -0.55
N SER A 135 -15.31 -24.39 -0.89
CA SER A 135 -15.77 -24.03 -2.23
C SER A 135 -14.75 -24.38 -3.32
N PHE A 136 -13.47 -24.18 -3.02
CA PHE A 136 -12.38 -24.53 -3.91
C PHE A 136 -12.20 -26.05 -4.01
N TYR A 137 -12.22 -26.75 -2.89
CA TYR A 137 -12.10 -28.21 -2.88
C TYR A 137 -13.17 -28.85 -3.75
N GLN A 138 -14.36 -28.31 -3.76
CA GLN A 138 -15.47 -28.76 -4.59
C GLN A 138 -15.43 -28.24 -6.03
N LYS A 139 -14.42 -27.47 -6.42
CA LYS A 139 -14.32 -26.84 -7.74
C LYS A 139 -15.59 -26.05 -8.09
N ASN A 140 -16.07 -25.25 -7.15
CA ASN A 140 -17.23 -24.40 -7.36
C ASN A 140 -16.88 -23.29 -8.39
N ARG A 141 -17.77 -23.03 -9.33
CA ARG A 141 -17.56 -21.99 -10.37
C ARG A 141 -17.43 -20.59 -9.81
N TRP A 142 -17.97 -20.33 -8.64
CA TRP A 142 -17.97 -19.04 -7.94
C TRP A 142 -16.77 -18.85 -7.00
N SER A 143 -15.88 -19.83 -6.89
CA SER A 143 -14.76 -19.77 -5.93
C SER A 143 -13.89 -18.54 -6.12
N LEU A 144 -13.69 -18.07 -7.37
CA LEU A 144 -12.93 -16.82 -7.62
C LEU A 144 -13.63 -15.60 -7.03
N PHE A 145 -14.94 -15.52 -7.15
CA PHE A 145 -15.74 -14.46 -6.53
C PHE A 145 -15.67 -14.53 -5.00
N PHE A 146 -15.72 -15.72 -4.42
CA PHE A 146 -15.65 -15.90 -2.97
C PHE A 146 -14.30 -15.49 -2.38
N ILE A 147 -13.19 -15.75 -3.09
CA ILE A 147 -11.88 -15.27 -2.65
C ILE A 147 -11.76 -13.74 -2.77
N ILE A 148 -12.36 -13.14 -3.79
CA ILE A 148 -12.43 -11.68 -3.92
C ILE A 148 -13.17 -11.06 -2.72
N LEU A 149 -14.30 -11.63 -2.31
CA LEU A 149 -15.04 -11.20 -1.11
C LEU A 149 -14.18 -11.34 0.16
N LEU A 150 -13.48 -12.47 0.31
CA LEU A 150 -12.58 -12.67 1.45
C LEU A 150 -11.45 -11.64 1.47
N TYR A 151 -10.79 -11.40 0.34
CA TYR A 151 -9.75 -10.38 0.20
C TYR A 151 -10.28 -8.97 0.49
N PHE A 152 -11.49 -8.68 0.03
CA PHE A 152 -12.12 -7.40 0.31
C PHE A 152 -12.33 -7.20 1.81
N ILE A 153 -12.82 -8.21 2.55
CA ILE A 153 -12.93 -8.12 4.01
C ILE A 153 -11.57 -7.89 4.66
N PHE A 154 -10.53 -8.61 4.22
CA PHE A 154 -9.18 -8.48 4.78
C PHE A 154 -8.55 -7.10 4.55
N PHE A 155 -8.75 -6.51 3.37
CA PHE A 155 -8.09 -5.26 3.01
C PHE A 155 -8.90 -4.01 3.35
N SER A 156 -10.22 -4.12 3.56
CA SER A 156 -11.11 -2.97 3.73
C SER A 156 -11.48 -2.65 5.19
N ILE A 157 -10.85 -3.28 6.19
CA ILE A 157 -11.12 -2.96 7.60
C ILE A 157 -10.83 -1.49 7.88
N SER A 158 -9.73 -0.95 7.36
CA SER A 158 -9.40 0.47 7.48
C SER A 158 -10.48 1.37 6.88
N PHE A 159 -11.02 1.02 5.72
CA PHE A 159 -12.08 1.77 5.07
C PHE A 159 -13.37 1.82 5.89
N PHE A 160 -13.76 0.70 6.52
CA PHE A 160 -15.00 0.62 7.27
C PHE A 160 -14.88 1.24 8.66
N VAL A 161 -13.77 1.00 9.36
CA VAL A 161 -13.60 1.39 10.77
C VAL A 161 -13.20 2.86 10.91
N TYR A 162 -12.27 3.35 10.09
CA TYR A 162 -11.83 4.74 10.15
C TYR A 162 -12.63 5.60 9.17
N LYS A 163 -13.64 6.33 9.65
CA LYS A 163 -14.59 7.07 8.79
C LYS A 163 -13.98 8.29 8.11
N ILE A 164 -12.91 8.86 8.65
CA ILE A 164 -12.21 10.02 8.09
C ILE A 164 -11.03 9.55 7.25
N ALA A 165 -9.97 9.05 7.89
CA ALA A 165 -8.77 8.55 7.23
C ALA A 165 -8.06 7.52 8.11
N PHE A 166 -7.37 6.57 7.48
CA PHE A 166 -6.44 5.67 8.16
C PHE A 166 -5.02 6.23 8.03
N GLY A 167 -4.48 6.74 9.14
CA GLY A 167 -3.25 7.54 9.12
C GLY A 167 -3.51 8.98 8.65
N TYR A 168 -2.44 9.74 8.44
CA TYR A 168 -2.51 11.15 8.08
C TYR A 168 -2.26 11.42 6.58
N ASP A 169 -1.47 10.60 5.89
CA ASP A 169 -1.07 10.81 4.49
C ASP A 169 -2.26 10.92 3.53
N GLN A 170 -3.35 10.20 3.80
CA GLN A 170 -4.54 10.23 2.94
C GLN A 170 -5.10 11.65 2.76
N LEU A 171 -5.15 12.45 3.83
CA LEU A 171 -5.69 13.81 3.76
C LEU A 171 -4.81 14.74 2.93
N LEU A 172 -3.48 14.55 2.94
CA LEU A 172 -2.57 15.29 2.06
C LEU A 172 -2.86 15.00 0.58
N HIS A 173 -3.07 13.73 0.25
CA HIS A 173 -3.38 13.33 -1.12
C HIS A 173 -4.78 13.79 -1.53
N GLN A 174 -5.77 13.72 -0.65
CA GLN A 174 -7.11 14.26 -0.90
C GLN A 174 -7.07 15.75 -1.22
N ARG A 175 -6.31 16.55 -0.43
CA ARG A 175 -6.14 17.97 -0.71
C ARG A 175 -5.49 18.20 -2.07
N SER A 176 -4.45 17.46 -2.38
CA SER A 176 -3.77 17.52 -3.67
C SER A 176 -4.74 17.30 -4.84
N ILE A 177 -5.61 16.29 -4.74
CA ILE A 177 -6.62 16.01 -5.77
C ILE A 177 -7.66 17.14 -5.84
N GLN A 178 -8.08 17.68 -4.71
CA GLN A 178 -9.01 18.83 -4.67
C GLN A 178 -8.41 20.08 -5.33
N ASP A 179 -7.15 20.38 -5.06
CA ASP A 179 -6.46 21.50 -5.68
C ASP A 179 -6.34 21.34 -7.20
N ILE A 180 -6.06 20.11 -7.67
CA ILE A 180 -6.05 19.82 -9.11
C ILE A 180 -7.46 19.98 -9.71
N LEU A 181 -8.50 19.48 -9.05
CA LEU A 181 -9.88 19.63 -9.53
C LEU A 181 -10.32 21.10 -9.59
N GLN A 182 -9.88 21.93 -8.64
CA GLN A 182 -10.26 23.32 -8.54
C GLN A 182 -9.39 24.26 -9.40
N PHE A 183 -8.06 24.07 -9.38
CA PHE A 183 -7.10 24.99 -10.00
C PHE A 183 -6.39 24.39 -11.22
N GLY A 184 -6.54 23.09 -11.44
CA GLY A 184 -5.89 22.33 -12.51
C GLY A 184 -4.47 21.91 -12.22
N LEU A 185 -3.89 22.26 -11.06
CA LEU A 185 -2.51 21.91 -10.68
C LEU A 185 -2.31 22.04 -9.16
N ILE A 186 -1.20 21.47 -8.68
CA ILE A 186 -0.62 21.70 -7.35
C ILE A 186 0.67 22.48 -7.53
N GLU A 187 0.99 23.36 -6.60
CA GLU A 187 2.26 24.08 -6.55
C GLU A 187 3.06 23.69 -5.29
N PRO A 188 4.35 23.28 -5.41
CA PRO A 188 5.09 23.07 -6.67
C PRO A 188 4.62 21.83 -7.44
N LYS A 189 4.60 21.92 -8.77
CA LYS A 189 4.13 20.85 -9.65
C LYS A 189 5.14 19.72 -9.68
N THR A 190 4.70 18.52 -9.32
CA THR A 190 5.56 17.33 -9.29
C THR A 190 5.06 16.27 -10.28
N ILE A 191 6.01 15.50 -10.84
CA ILE A 191 5.67 14.40 -11.74
C ILE A 191 5.27 13.12 -10.98
N TYR A 192 5.80 12.95 -9.77
CA TYR A 192 5.46 11.83 -8.91
C TYR A 192 4.11 12.03 -8.23
N TYR A 193 3.44 10.93 -7.89
CA TYR A 193 2.07 10.84 -7.38
C TYR A 193 0.98 11.22 -8.39
N SER A 194 1.34 11.86 -9.52
CA SER A 194 0.39 12.27 -10.56
C SER A 194 -0.45 11.10 -11.07
N GLY A 195 0.10 9.88 -11.12
CA GLY A 195 -0.63 8.71 -11.60
C GLY A 195 -1.84 8.32 -10.74
N GLN A 196 -1.75 8.42 -9.41
CA GLN A 196 -2.91 8.23 -8.53
C GLN A 196 -3.90 9.39 -8.69
N TYR A 197 -3.41 10.63 -8.67
CA TYR A 197 -4.28 11.81 -8.76
C TYR A 197 -5.09 11.81 -10.05
N VAL A 198 -4.45 11.53 -11.18
CA VAL A 198 -5.11 11.41 -12.48
C VAL A 198 -6.19 10.32 -12.44
N LEU A 199 -5.90 9.14 -11.89
CA LEU A 199 -6.87 8.05 -11.78
C LEU A 199 -8.11 8.47 -10.98
N GLU A 200 -7.92 9.12 -9.82
CA GLU A 200 -9.02 9.56 -8.96
C GLU A 200 -9.82 10.69 -9.56
N ILE A 201 -9.18 11.64 -10.23
CA ILE A 201 -9.84 12.73 -10.96
C ILE A 201 -10.69 12.16 -12.10
N PHE A 202 -10.20 11.16 -12.85
CA PHE A 202 -11.01 10.48 -13.84
C PHE A 202 -12.25 9.84 -13.24
N LEU A 203 -12.09 9.13 -12.12
CA LEU A 203 -13.22 8.53 -11.42
C LEU A 203 -14.21 9.59 -10.94
N SER A 204 -13.72 10.74 -10.46
CA SER A 204 -14.59 11.85 -10.01
C SER A 204 -15.35 12.49 -11.17
N TYR A 205 -14.75 12.65 -12.36
CA TYR A 205 -15.41 13.27 -13.51
C TYR A 205 -16.43 12.37 -14.20
N PHE A 206 -16.16 11.06 -14.25
CA PHE A 206 -16.94 10.11 -15.06
C PHE A 206 -17.81 9.15 -14.23
N TRP A 207 -17.73 9.21 -12.91
CA TRP A 207 -18.58 8.43 -12.02
C TRP A 207 -19.72 9.29 -11.45
N PRO A 208 -20.96 8.76 -11.31
CA PRO A 208 -22.07 9.56 -10.79
C PRO A 208 -21.79 10.16 -9.41
N ASN A 209 -22.36 11.32 -9.13
CA ASN A 209 -22.19 12.18 -7.95
C ASN A 209 -22.39 11.51 -6.56
N SER A 210 -22.65 10.21 -6.50
CA SER A 210 -22.93 9.45 -5.28
C SER A 210 -21.68 9.06 -4.47
N LEU A 211 -20.48 9.05 -5.09
CA LEU A 211 -19.24 8.72 -4.41
C LEU A 211 -18.45 10.00 -4.18
N SER A 212 -18.44 10.47 -2.93
CA SER A 212 -17.57 11.60 -2.56
C SER A 212 -16.10 11.23 -2.76
N LEU A 213 -15.25 12.21 -3.04
CA LEU A 213 -13.80 12.05 -3.16
C LEU A 213 -13.22 11.35 -1.91
N ASN A 214 -13.76 11.67 -0.72
CA ASN A 214 -13.36 11.03 0.54
C ASN A 214 -13.59 9.51 0.55
N VAL A 215 -14.65 9.01 -0.09
CA VAL A 215 -14.92 7.58 -0.18
C VAL A 215 -14.01 6.93 -1.21
N LEU A 216 -13.83 7.58 -2.38
CA LEU A 216 -12.95 7.06 -3.45
C LEU A 216 -11.52 6.88 -2.93
N ASP A 217 -10.94 7.94 -2.37
CA ASP A 217 -9.56 7.94 -1.88
C ASP A 217 -9.31 6.90 -0.78
N ARG A 218 -10.31 6.54 0.02
CA ARG A 218 -10.16 5.50 1.03
C ARG A 218 -10.28 4.07 0.51
N ILE A 219 -11.08 3.83 -0.55
CA ILE A 219 -11.46 2.47 -0.99
C ILE A 219 -10.64 1.97 -2.19
N ILE A 220 -10.02 2.84 -2.99
CA ILE A 220 -9.41 2.47 -4.28
C ILE A 220 -8.41 1.33 -4.12
N VAL A 221 -7.40 1.46 -3.25
CA VAL A 221 -6.37 0.42 -3.08
C VAL A 221 -6.94 -0.85 -2.46
N PRO A 222 -7.70 -0.83 -1.35
CA PRO A 222 -8.35 -2.03 -0.82
C PRO A 222 -9.20 -2.79 -1.85
N LEU A 223 -10.04 -2.06 -2.60
CA LEU A 223 -10.92 -2.65 -3.60
C LEU A 223 -10.16 -3.21 -4.80
N LEU A 224 -9.25 -2.42 -5.37
CA LEU A 224 -8.43 -2.87 -6.50
C LEU A 224 -7.54 -4.06 -6.10
N SER A 225 -6.97 -4.06 -4.91
CA SER A 225 -6.16 -5.18 -4.41
C SER A 225 -6.99 -6.45 -4.27
N ALA A 226 -8.20 -6.34 -3.70
CA ALA A 226 -9.11 -7.47 -3.55
C ALA A 226 -9.54 -8.09 -4.89
N ILE A 227 -9.61 -7.28 -5.95
CA ILE A 227 -10.01 -7.71 -7.30
C ILE A 227 -8.80 -8.15 -8.13
N LEU A 228 -7.78 -7.28 -8.24
CA LEU A 228 -6.68 -7.50 -9.19
C LEU A 228 -5.78 -8.65 -8.79
N ILE A 229 -5.49 -8.86 -7.50
CA ILE A 229 -4.62 -9.94 -7.05
C ILE A 229 -5.22 -11.31 -7.41
N PRO A 230 -6.44 -11.68 -6.99
CA PRO A 230 -7.03 -12.98 -7.34
C PRO A 230 -7.23 -13.17 -8.85
N ILE A 231 -7.68 -12.13 -9.57
CA ILE A 231 -7.91 -12.22 -11.02
C ILE A 231 -6.58 -12.41 -11.76
N THR A 232 -5.51 -11.73 -11.36
CA THR A 232 -4.19 -11.88 -11.98
C THR A 232 -3.64 -13.29 -11.76
N PHE A 233 -3.75 -13.82 -10.55
CA PHE A 233 -3.41 -15.23 -10.29
C PHE A 233 -4.24 -16.19 -11.13
N TRP A 234 -5.57 -15.99 -11.19
CA TRP A 234 -6.44 -16.80 -12.01
C TRP A 234 -6.06 -16.75 -13.49
N PHE A 235 -5.88 -15.56 -14.04
CA PHE A 235 -5.54 -15.37 -15.45
C PHE A 235 -4.25 -16.07 -15.83
N ASN A 236 -3.21 -15.93 -15.02
CA ASN A 236 -1.88 -16.47 -15.33
C ASN A 236 -1.75 -17.97 -15.07
N PHE A 237 -2.50 -18.53 -14.12
CA PHE A 237 -2.27 -19.90 -13.65
C PHE A 237 -3.42 -20.88 -13.92
N LYS A 238 -4.55 -20.42 -14.49
CA LYS A 238 -5.73 -21.28 -14.76
C LYS A 238 -5.39 -22.55 -15.59
N LYS A 239 -4.40 -22.49 -16.49
CA LYS A 239 -3.93 -23.63 -17.25
C LYS A 239 -3.23 -24.69 -16.40
N ARG A 240 -2.70 -24.33 -15.24
CA ARG A 240 -1.96 -25.24 -14.34
C ARG A 240 -2.86 -26.12 -13.47
N GLY A 241 -4.17 -25.88 -13.49
CA GLY A 241 -5.17 -26.59 -12.69
C GLY A 241 -5.65 -25.78 -11.48
N PHE A 242 -6.89 -26.05 -11.08
CA PHE A 242 -7.62 -25.27 -10.08
C PHE A 242 -6.92 -25.27 -8.70
N ASP A 243 -6.45 -26.46 -8.26
CA ASP A 243 -5.75 -26.61 -6.98
C ASP A 243 -4.49 -25.76 -6.85
N LYS A 244 -3.81 -25.49 -8.00
CA LYS A 244 -2.56 -24.71 -8.03
C LYS A 244 -2.78 -23.20 -7.99
N ILE A 245 -4.02 -22.76 -8.09
CA ILE A 245 -4.39 -21.33 -8.01
C ILE A 245 -4.89 -21.01 -6.62
N THR A 246 -5.72 -21.89 -6.09
CA THR A 246 -6.48 -21.70 -4.86
C THR A 246 -5.62 -21.55 -3.61
N TRP A 247 -4.75 -22.54 -3.39
CA TRP A 247 -3.91 -22.59 -2.21
C TRP A 247 -2.92 -21.40 -2.15
N PRO A 248 -2.22 -21.04 -3.26
CA PRO A 248 -1.38 -19.87 -3.28
C PRO A 248 -2.12 -18.57 -2.94
N LEU A 249 -3.38 -18.42 -3.37
CA LEU A 249 -4.18 -17.24 -3.03
C LEU A 249 -4.41 -17.13 -1.53
N ILE A 250 -4.73 -18.24 -0.86
CA ILE A 250 -4.96 -18.20 0.58
C ILE A 250 -3.64 -17.93 1.33
N ILE A 251 -2.54 -18.53 0.88
CA ILE A 251 -1.24 -18.29 1.50
C ILE A 251 -0.74 -16.88 1.26
N PHE A 252 -1.16 -16.24 0.17
CA PHE A 252 -0.89 -14.82 -0.01
C PHE A 252 -1.43 -13.97 1.16
N LEU A 253 -2.55 -14.36 1.78
CA LEU A 253 -3.08 -13.70 2.98
C LEU A 253 -2.23 -13.92 4.25
N LEU A 254 -1.26 -14.84 4.23
CA LEU A 254 -0.29 -15.03 5.33
C LEU A 254 0.91 -14.07 5.21
N LEU A 255 1.10 -13.43 4.06
CA LEU A 255 2.18 -12.47 3.85
C LEU A 255 1.81 -11.12 4.47
N PRO A 256 2.78 -10.23 4.74
CA PRO A 256 2.50 -8.85 5.12
C PRO A 256 1.76 -8.13 4.00
N PHE A 257 0.45 -7.89 4.19
CA PHE A 257 -0.41 -7.24 3.20
C PHE A 257 -0.91 -5.84 3.62
N SER A 258 -0.38 -5.28 4.70
CA SER A 258 -0.73 -3.93 5.18
C SER A 258 -0.65 -2.85 4.09
N ILE A 259 0.25 -3.04 3.12
CA ILE A 259 0.40 -2.19 1.93
C ILE A 259 -0.83 -2.19 1.00
N PHE A 260 -1.81 -3.08 1.20
CA PHE A 260 -3.04 -3.15 0.39
C PHE A 260 -4.28 -2.69 1.16
N THR A 261 -4.12 -2.19 2.40
CA THR A 261 -5.25 -1.90 3.30
C THR A 261 -5.71 -0.45 3.28
N TYR A 262 -4.96 0.47 2.68
CA TYR A 262 -5.32 1.87 2.59
C TYR A 262 -4.73 2.52 1.33
N THR A 263 -5.37 3.61 0.89
CA THR A 263 -4.99 4.30 -0.35
C THR A 263 -3.96 5.37 -0.07
N VAL A 264 -2.78 5.18 -0.65
CA VAL A 264 -1.73 6.18 -0.85
C VAL A 264 -0.98 5.82 -2.14
N PRO A 265 -0.30 6.76 -2.80
CA PRO A 265 0.38 6.50 -4.08
C PRO A 265 1.33 5.30 -4.02
N GLN A 266 2.08 5.17 -2.94
CA GLN A 266 3.00 4.06 -2.73
C GLN A 266 2.30 2.69 -2.77
N ASN A 267 1.17 2.54 -2.09
CA ASN A 267 0.44 1.29 -2.00
C ASN A 267 -0.20 0.91 -3.33
N LEU A 268 -0.72 1.89 -4.07
CA LEU A 268 -1.21 1.70 -5.43
C LEU A 268 -0.08 1.25 -6.37
N ALA A 269 1.10 1.86 -6.26
CA ALA A 269 2.27 1.45 -7.04
C ALA A 269 2.73 0.02 -6.72
N PHE A 270 2.70 -0.40 -5.45
CA PHE A 270 3.02 -1.77 -5.05
C PHE A 270 2.01 -2.79 -5.60
N LEU A 271 0.74 -2.45 -5.63
CA LEU A 271 -0.28 -3.29 -6.25
C LEU A 271 -0.01 -3.47 -7.76
N PHE A 272 0.24 -2.38 -8.49
CA PHE A 272 0.53 -2.43 -9.92
C PHE A 272 1.84 -3.19 -10.20
N LEU A 273 2.86 -3.02 -9.34
CA LEU A 273 4.13 -3.77 -9.43
C LEU A 273 3.89 -5.27 -9.23
N LEU A 274 3.09 -5.67 -8.24
CA LEU A 274 2.75 -7.09 -8.04
C LEU A 274 2.03 -7.66 -9.26
N VAL A 275 1.08 -6.94 -9.83
CA VAL A 275 0.37 -7.34 -11.06
C VAL A 275 1.37 -7.49 -12.22
N LEU A 276 2.28 -6.53 -12.41
CA LEU A 276 3.35 -6.58 -13.42
C LEU A 276 4.22 -7.84 -13.25
N ILE A 277 4.67 -8.11 -12.03
CA ILE A 277 5.51 -9.27 -11.69
C ILE A 277 4.77 -10.59 -12.02
N LEU A 278 3.50 -10.70 -11.64
CA LEU A 278 2.71 -11.90 -11.88
C LEU A 278 2.46 -12.15 -13.38
N PHE A 279 2.22 -11.11 -14.19
CA PHE A 279 2.14 -11.24 -15.64
C PHE A 279 3.48 -11.66 -16.25
N SER A 280 4.56 -11.10 -15.75
CA SER A 280 5.93 -11.41 -16.19
C SER A 280 6.37 -12.84 -15.85
N PHE A 281 5.73 -13.50 -14.90
CA PHE A 281 5.97 -14.91 -14.57
C PHE A 281 5.28 -15.89 -15.54
N ASN A 282 4.36 -15.40 -16.39
CA ASN A 282 3.69 -16.24 -17.38
C ASN A 282 4.52 -16.34 -18.66
N LYS A 283 5.17 -17.50 -18.88
CA LYS A 283 6.03 -17.73 -20.06
C LYS A 283 5.31 -17.51 -21.38
N ASP A 284 4.06 -17.99 -21.51
CA ASP A 284 3.27 -17.81 -22.74
C ASP A 284 3.00 -16.31 -23.00
N PHE A 285 2.91 -15.51 -21.94
CA PHE A 285 2.72 -14.08 -22.06
C PHE A 285 3.99 -13.38 -22.53
N ILE A 286 5.15 -13.71 -21.94
CA ILE A 286 6.45 -13.10 -22.30
C ILE A 286 6.93 -13.58 -23.67
N ALA A 287 6.62 -14.81 -24.08
CA ALA A 287 7.02 -15.34 -25.40
C ALA A 287 6.50 -14.49 -26.57
N ASN A 288 5.39 -13.80 -26.39
CA ASN A 288 4.92 -12.81 -27.35
C ASN A 288 5.55 -11.44 -27.06
N ARG A 289 6.51 -11.03 -27.89
CA ARG A 289 7.22 -9.74 -27.75
C ARG A 289 6.30 -8.51 -27.77
N TYR A 290 5.14 -8.60 -28.37
CA TYR A 290 4.18 -7.49 -28.39
C TYR A 290 3.51 -7.25 -27.03
N ASN A 291 3.49 -8.24 -26.13
CA ASN A 291 3.03 -8.06 -24.77
C ASN A 291 3.99 -7.19 -23.93
N PHE A 292 5.20 -6.91 -24.41
CA PHE A 292 6.09 -5.91 -23.79
C PHE A 292 5.51 -4.49 -23.84
N ILE A 293 4.63 -4.17 -24.80
CA ILE A 293 3.88 -2.89 -24.81
C ILE A 293 3.09 -2.75 -23.49
N PHE A 294 2.42 -3.82 -23.04
CA PHE A 294 1.70 -3.86 -21.78
C PHE A 294 2.66 -3.70 -20.59
N LEU A 295 3.76 -4.48 -20.54
CA LEU A 295 4.72 -4.44 -19.44
C LEU A 295 5.40 -3.06 -19.31
N ILE A 296 5.81 -2.47 -20.43
CA ILE A 296 6.42 -1.13 -20.47
C ILE A 296 5.41 -0.08 -20.02
N SER A 297 4.18 -0.10 -20.58
CA SER A 297 3.14 0.85 -20.19
C SER A 297 2.83 0.77 -18.68
N MET A 298 2.72 -0.44 -18.13
CA MET A 298 2.55 -0.61 -16.68
C MET A 298 3.73 -0.09 -15.86
N ALA A 299 4.98 -0.38 -16.27
CA ALA A 299 6.15 0.09 -15.54
C ALA A 299 6.23 1.64 -15.52
N ILE A 300 5.87 2.31 -16.63
CA ILE A 300 5.76 3.77 -16.68
C ILE A 300 4.63 4.28 -15.78
N SER A 301 3.47 3.60 -15.76
CA SER A 301 2.38 3.97 -14.84
C SER A 301 2.80 3.87 -13.39
N ILE A 302 3.51 2.81 -13.01
CA ILE A 302 4.04 2.62 -11.65
C ILE A 302 4.99 3.78 -11.30
N PHE A 303 5.81 4.24 -12.25
CA PHE A 303 6.70 5.38 -12.05
C PHE A 303 5.94 6.68 -11.80
N PHE A 304 4.90 6.98 -12.58
CA PHE A 304 4.06 8.16 -12.36
C PHE A 304 3.25 8.08 -11.05
N ILE A 305 2.87 6.87 -10.62
CA ILE A 305 2.21 6.69 -9.32
C ILE A 305 3.23 6.89 -8.18
N HIS A 306 4.38 6.18 -8.21
CA HIS A 306 5.40 6.32 -7.17
C HIS A 306 6.78 5.85 -7.69
N PRO A 307 7.78 6.76 -7.80
CA PRO A 307 9.10 6.44 -8.39
C PRO A 307 9.85 5.31 -7.68
N LEU A 308 9.70 5.20 -6.34
CA LEU A 308 10.36 4.15 -5.54
C LEU A 308 10.04 2.74 -6.03
N ALA A 309 8.81 2.51 -6.50
CA ALA A 309 8.39 1.24 -7.11
C ALA A 309 8.60 1.24 -8.63
N GLY A 310 8.43 2.41 -9.27
CA GLY A 310 8.50 2.56 -10.72
C GLY A 310 9.90 2.36 -11.29
N ILE A 311 10.92 2.88 -10.62
CA ILE A 311 12.31 2.70 -11.04
C ILE A 311 12.67 1.20 -11.07
N PRO A 312 12.49 0.41 -10.00
CA PRO A 312 12.67 -1.04 -10.05
C PRO A 312 11.83 -1.74 -11.12
N ALA A 313 10.60 -1.29 -11.35
CA ALA A 313 9.72 -1.86 -12.39
C ALA A 313 10.31 -1.66 -13.80
N ILE A 314 10.84 -0.47 -14.11
CA ILE A 314 11.48 -0.16 -15.39
C ILE A 314 12.72 -1.03 -15.59
N PHE A 315 13.61 -1.09 -14.58
CA PHE A 315 14.80 -1.95 -14.65
C PHE A 315 14.43 -3.42 -14.87
N PHE A 316 13.43 -3.91 -14.15
CA PHE A 316 12.95 -5.27 -14.27
C PHE A 316 12.42 -5.58 -15.68
N VAL A 317 11.55 -4.72 -16.23
CA VAL A 317 11.02 -4.91 -17.60
C VAL A 317 12.14 -4.86 -18.63
N PHE A 318 13.12 -3.98 -18.46
CA PHE A 318 14.29 -3.91 -19.33
C PHE A 318 15.12 -5.21 -19.26
N ILE A 319 15.40 -5.74 -18.07
CA ILE A 319 16.08 -7.03 -17.90
C ILE A 319 15.29 -8.16 -18.55
N LEU A 320 13.96 -8.21 -18.35
CA LEU A 320 13.10 -9.18 -19.02
C LEU A 320 13.20 -9.09 -20.53
N TRP A 321 13.15 -7.89 -21.07
CA TRP A 321 13.30 -7.68 -22.52
C TRP A 321 14.66 -8.19 -23.02
N LEU A 322 15.75 -7.91 -22.30
CA LEU A 322 17.07 -8.43 -22.61
C LEU A 322 17.15 -9.97 -22.57
N THR A 323 16.26 -10.65 -21.81
CA THR A 323 16.22 -12.12 -21.79
C THR A 323 15.59 -12.74 -23.04
N THR A 324 14.88 -11.95 -23.86
CA THR A 324 14.28 -12.43 -25.11
C THR A 324 15.27 -12.54 -26.27
N PHE A 325 16.45 -11.94 -26.13
CA PHE A 325 17.50 -12.01 -27.14
C PHE A 325 18.39 -13.26 -26.96
N ASN A 326 19.04 -13.68 -28.02
CA ASN A 326 19.99 -14.78 -27.98
C ASN A 326 21.18 -14.47 -27.06
N LYS A 327 21.69 -15.50 -26.39
CA LYS A 327 22.80 -15.36 -25.44
C LYS A 327 24.04 -14.82 -26.13
N GLY A 328 24.67 -13.78 -25.53
CA GLY A 328 25.93 -13.20 -25.98
C GLY A 328 26.66 -12.55 -24.80
N ARG A 329 28.00 -12.42 -24.91
CA ARG A 329 28.84 -11.82 -23.86
C ARG A 329 28.41 -10.38 -23.56
N LEU A 330 28.17 -9.59 -24.59
CA LEU A 330 27.71 -8.19 -24.48
C LEU A 330 26.38 -8.09 -23.73
N LEU A 331 25.42 -8.98 -24.06
CA LEU A 331 24.10 -9.00 -23.41
C LEU A 331 24.20 -9.32 -21.91
N ASN A 332 25.10 -10.21 -21.53
CA ASN A 332 25.33 -10.52 -20.10
C ASN A 332 25.97 -9.34 -19.37
N ILE A 333 26.89 -8.61 -20.02
CA ILE A 333 27.46 -7.37 -19.48
C ILE A 333 26.38 -6.33 -19.25
N ILE A 334 25.51 -6.07 -20.25
CA ILE A 334 24.41 -5.11 -20.12
C ILE A 334 23.47 -5.51 -18.97
N LYS A 335 23.11 -6.79 -18.84
CA LYS A 335 22.26 -7.27 -17.74
C LYS A 335 22.93 -7.02 -16.37
N THR A 336 24.24 -7.31 -16.27
CA THR A 336 24.98 -7.08 -15.02
C THR A 336 25.03 -5.60 -14.67
N LEU A 337 25.32 -4.73 -15.64
CA LEU A 337 25.30 -3.27 -15.44
C LEU A 337 23.91 -2.77 -15.04
N THR A 338 22.84 -3.36 -15.59
CA THR A 338 21.46 -3.03 -15.23
C THR A 338 21.16 -3.41 -13.77
N TYR A 339 21.61 -4.57 -13.29
CA TYR A 339 21.46 -4.94 -11.87
C TYR A 339 22.29 -4.01 -10.96
N ILE A 340 23.53 -3.66 -11.35
CA ILE A 340 24.35 -2.67 -10.61
C ILE A 340 23.62 -1.32 -10.56
N GLY A 341 23.09 -0.86 -11.70
CA GLY A 341 22.28 0.36 -11.75
C GLY A 341 21.08 0.31 -10.79
N GLN A 342 20.38 -0.82 -10.71
CA GLN A 342 19.25 -1.01 -9.79
C GLN A 342 19.68 -0.97 -8.31
N ILE A 343 20.88 -1.45 -7.96
CA ILE A 343 21.41 -1.37 -6.59
C ILE A 343 21.66 0.09 -6.20
N ILE A 344 22.18 0.89 -7.12
CA ILE A 344 22.75 2.20 -6.83
C ILE A 344 21.74 3.34 -7.00
N VAL A 345 20.79 3.21 -7.94
CA VAL A 345 19.91 4.31 -8.36
C VAL A 345 19.08 4.90 -7.21
N LEU A 346 18.53 4.06 -6.32
CA LEU A 346 17.69 4.54 -5.23
C LEU A 346 18.50 5.28 -4.15
N PRO A 347 19.63 4.76 -3.63
CA PRO A 347 20.51 5.54 -2.75
C PRO A 347 21.02 6.83 -3.38
N ILE A 348 21.46 6.79 -4.66
CA ILE A 348 21.96 7.98 -5.36
C ILE A 348 20.85 9.02 -5.53
N SER A 349 19.60 8.63 -5.80
CA SER A 349 18.50 9.59 -5.94
C SER A 349 18.30 10.42 -4.67
N LEU A 350 18.46 9.83 -3.48
CA LEU A 350 18.40 10.56 -2.21
C LEU A 350 19.60 11.50 -2.03
N ILE A 351 20.80 11.07 -2.43
CA ILE A 351 22.00 11.94 -2.39
C ILE A 351 21.79 13.17 -3.27
N ILE A 352 21.27 12.99 -4.48
CA ILE A 352 21.00 14.09 -5.41
C ILE A 352 19.96 15.06 -4.85
N ILE A 353 18.89 14.55 -4.23
CA ILE A 353 17.82 15.38 -3.65
C ILE A 353 18.35 16.17 -2.44
N GLY A 354 19.14 15.53 -1.58
CA GLY A 354 19.60 16.12 -0.32
C GLY A 354 20.91 16.89 -0.40
N GLY A 355 21.67 16.74 -1.48
CA GLY A 355 22.95 17.45 -1.70
C GLY A 355 24.11 16.99 -0.82
N HIS A 356 23.84 16.35 0.32
CA HIS A 356 24.85 15.91 1.29
C HIS A 356 24.55 14.50 1.79
N PHE A 357 25.59 13.75 2.07
CA PHE A 357 25.51 12.45 2.72
C PHE A 357 26.73 12.20 3.61
N SER A 358 26.58 11.32 4.60
CA SER A 358 27.70 10.77 5.37
C SER A 358 27.59 9.25 5.44
N VAL A 359 28.69 8.59 5.76
CA VAL A 359 28.67 7.14 5.97
C VAL A 359 28.29 6.89 7.42
N GLY A 360 27.12 6.32 7.63
CA GLY A 360 26.63 5.92 8.95
C GLY A 360 27.01 4.49 9.31
N SER A 361 26.56 4.04 10.48
CA SER A 361 26.68 2.66 10.95
C SER A 361 25.38 1.91 10.75
N PHE A 362 25.48 0.63 10.41
CA PHE A 362 24.31 -0.24 10.39
C PHE A 362 23.88 -0.58 11.82
N ASP A 363 22.61 -0.35 12.12
CA ASP A 363 22.07 -0.64 13.44
C ASP A 363 21.73 -2.14 13.60
N PHE A 364 22.69 -2.89 14.13
CA PHE A 364 22.51 -4.32 14.40
C PHE A 364 21.55 -4.61 15.57
N SER A 365 21.18 -3.63 16.39
CA SER A 365 20.25 -3.86 17.50
C SER A 365 18.87 -4.31 17.02
N LYS A 366 18.47 -3.87 15.82
CA LYS A 366 17.23 -4.29 15.13
C LYS A 366 17.22 -5.75 14.69
N TRP A 367 18.34 -6.46 14.79
CA TRP A 367 18.51 -7.87 14.47
C TRP A 367 18.63 -8.75 15.72
N SER A 368 18.33 -8.22 16.91
CA SER A 368 18.23 -9.02 18.14
C SER A 368 17.12 -10.06 17.99
N PHE A 369 17.39 -11.29 18.43
CA PHE A 369 16.37 -12.34 18.46
C PHE A 369 15.62 -12.23 19.79
N ASN A 370 14.32 -11.97 19.73
CA ASN A 370 13.49 -11.73 20.90
C ASN A 370 12.71 -12.98 21.27
N PHE A 371 13.05 -13.59 22.43
CA PHE A 371 12.20 -14.55 23.10
C PHE A 371 11.26 -13.79 24.04
N LEU A 372 9.97 -13.82 23.76
CA LEU A 372 8.96 -13.17 24.55
C LEU A 372 8.70 -14.02 25.80
N GLY A 373 8.91 -13.44 26.99
CA GLY A 373 8.79 -14.11 28.28
C GLY A 373 7.62 -13.59 29.10
N GLN A 374 6.40 -13.50 28.52
CA GLN A 374 5.23 -13.06 29.28
C GLN A 374 4.20 -14.20 29.46
N GLU A 375 3.26 -13.99 30.38
CA GLU A 375 2.34 -15.01 30.87
C GLU A 375 1.36 -15.58 29.85
N ASN A 376 1.05 -14.82 28.78
CA ASN A 376 0.08 -15.27 27.75
C ASN A 376 0.75 -16.01 26.58
N ILE A 377 0.65 -17.33 26.60
CA ILE A 377 1.25 -18.23 25.60
C ILE A 377 0.79 -17.94 24.16
N PHE A 378 -0.48 -17.55 23.97
CA PHE A 378 -1.02 -17.28 22.63
C PHE A 378 -0.47 -15.97 22.06
N LEU A 379 -0.39 -14.92 22.88
CA LEU A 379 0.22 -13.65 22.47
C LEU A 379 1.72 -13.83 22.24
N ASN A 380 2.41 -14.58 23.10
CA ASN A 380 3.82 -14.93 22.89
C ASN A 380 4.04 -15.58 21.51
N LEU A 381 3.19 -16.53 21.11
CA LEU A 381 3.29 -17.21 19.81
C LEU A 381 3.05 -16.24 18.66
N ILE A 382 2.04 -15.37 18.75
CA ILE A 382 1.71 -14.38 17.72
C ILE A 382 2.87 -13.39 17.56
N TYR A 383 3.37 -12.84 18.66
CA TYR A 383 4.42 -11.82 18.63
C TYR A 383 5.81 -12.40 18.38
N PHE A 384 6.06 -13.68 18.64
CA PHE A 384 7.30 -14.34 18.25
C PHE A 384 7.60 -14.17 16.77
N PHE A 385 6.59 -14.30 15.93
CA PHE A 385 6.73 -14.05 14.48
C PHE A 385 6.91 -12.55 14.18
N GLY A 386 6.12 -11.67 14.78
CA GLY A 386 6.18 -10.23 14.54
C GLY A 386 7.49 -9.58 15.00
N SER A 387 7.94 -9.90 16.22
CA SER A 387 9.17 -9.34 16.81
C SER A 387 10.44 -9.85 16.15
N ASN A 388 10.39 -11.02 15.53
CA ASN A 388 11.51 -11.62 14.81
C ASN A 388 11.34 -11.53 13.27
N ALA A 389 10.57 -10.58 12.76
CA ALA A 389 10.25 -10.45 11.34
C ALA A 389 11.51 -10.44 10.44
N ASN A 390 12.58 -9.74 10.83
CA ASN A 390 13.83 -9.68 10.06
C ASN A 390 14.46 -11.07 9.89
N TRP A 391 14.45 -11.91 10.93
CA TRP A 391 14.98 -13.27 10.87
C TRP A 391 14.14 -14.18 9.99
N TRP A 392 12.80 -14.05 10.06
CA TRP A 392 11.92 -14.81 9.18
C TRP A 392 12.07 -14.39 7.73
N LEU A 393 12.23 -13.11 7.46
CA LEU A 393 12.49 -12.60 6.12
C LEU A 393 13.83 -13.12 5.58
N LEU A 394 14.89 -13.13 6.39
CA LEU A 394 16.18 -13.71 6.03
C LEU A 394 16.06 -15.21 5.74
N LEU A 395 15.35 -15.97 6.60
CA LEU A 395 15.12 -17.40 6.38
C LEU A 395 14.37 -17.63 5.07
N LEU A 396 13.30 -16.88 4.80
CA LEU A 396 12.55 -16.97 3.54
C LEU A 396 13.43 -16.65 2.34
N PHE A 397 14.31 -15.67 2.44
CA PHE A 397 15.25 -15.33 1.39
C PHE A 397 16.27 -16.46 1.14
N ILE A 398 16.81 -17.07 2.20
CA ILE A 398 17.71 -18.24 2.10
C ILE A 398 16.97 -19.43 1.45
N MET A 399 15.74 -19.71 1.89
CA MET A 399 14.91 -20.76 1.30
C MET A 399 14.66 -20.52 -0.20
N ALA A 400 14.35 -19.29 -0.59
CA ALA A 400 14.18 -18.90 -1.99
C ALA A 400 15.48 -19.11 -2.78
N THR A 401 16.62 -18.73 -2.22
CA THR A 401 17.96 -18.96 -2.83
C THR A 401 18.19 -20.44 -3.11
N VAL A 402 18.07 -21.26 -2.07
CA VAL A 402 18.26 -22.73 -2.20
C VAL A 402 17.30 -23.31 -3.24
N PHE A 403 16.03 -22.87 -3.24
CA PHE A 403 15.03 -23.37 -4.18
C PHE A 403 15.35 -23.01 -5.62
N VAL A 404 15.70 -21.76 -5.90
CA VAL A 404 16.01 -21.26 -7.25
C VAL A 404 17.23 -22.00 -7.84
N PHE A 405 18.28 -22.22 -7.05
CA PHE A 405 19.49 -22.86 -7.53
C PHE A 405 19.37 -24.38 -7.60
N LYS A 406 18.74 -25.06 -6.63
CA LYS A 406 18.55 -26.53 -6.65
C LYS A 406 17.56 -26.98 -7.74
N LYS A 407 16.47 -26.25 -7.97
CA LYS A 407 15.44 -26.64 -8.95
C LYS A 407 15.81 -26.33 -10.39
N GLY A 408 16.89 -25.58 -10.62
CA GLY A 408 17.42 -25.32 -11.96
C GLY A 408 16.47 -24.57 -12.91
N ARG A 409 15.50 -23.81 -12.38
CA ARG A 409 14.54 -23.07 -13.20
C ARG A 409 15.10 -21.68 -13.56
N PRO A 410 15.60 -21.49 -14.78
CA PRO A 410 16.24 -20.22 -15.18
C PRO A 410 15.29 -19.04 -15.12
N GLU A 411 13.98 -19.27 -15.28
CA GLU A 411 12.97 -18.19 -15.26
C GLU A 411 12.83 -17.54 -13.88
N LEU A 412 13.00 -18.31 -12.80
CA LEU A 412 12.95 -17.79 -11.44
C LEU A 412 14.16 -16.94 -11.09
N ARG A 413 15.29 -17.14 -11.78
CA ARG A 413 16.52 -16.40 -11.52
C ARG A 413 16.38 -14.90 -11.76
N VAL A 414 15.59 -14.49 -12.77
CA VAL A 414 15.36 -13.07 -13.04
C VAL A 414 14.67 -12.39 -11.86
N PHE A 415 13.63 -13.00 -11.31
CA PHE A 415 12.93 -12.48 -10.14
C PHE A 415 13.83 -12.47 -8.90
N PHE A 416 14.57 -13.54 -8.67
CA PHE A 416 15.51 -13.64 -7.57
C PHE A 416 16.62 -12.59 -7.63
N PHE A 417 17.25 -12.38 -8.80
CA PHE A 417 18.32 -11.39 -8.93
C PHE A 417 17.80 -9.94 -8.83
N ASN A 418 16.56 -9.65 -9.28
CA ASN A 418 15.94 -8.35 -9.02
C ASN A 418 15.69 -8.13 -7.51
N SER A 419 15.20 -9.16 -6.81
CA SER A 419 15.07 -9.12 -5.36
C SER A 419 16.42 -8.91 -4.66
N LEU A 420 17.44 -9.67 -5.04
CA LEU A 420 18.81 -9.54 -4.49
C LEU A 420 19.38 -8.13 -4.71
N ALA A 421 19.22 -7.57 -5.91
CA ALA A 421 19.68 -6.21 -6.20
C ALA A 421 19.00 -5.19 -5.28
N LEU A 422 17.71 -5.34 -4.99
CA LEU A 422 16.98 -4.46 -4.07
C LEU A 422 17.36 -4.71 -2.61
N VAL A 423 17.67 -5.95 -2.18
CA VAL A 423 18.24 -6.20 -0.84
C VAL A 423 19.58 -5.50 -0.69
N LEU A 424 20.42 -5.55 -1.71
CA LEU A 424 21.70 -4.83 -1.70
C LEU A 424 21.49 -3.31 -1.70
N SER A 425 20.49 -2.80 -2.43
CA SER A 425 20.11 -1.37 -2.40
C SER A 425 19.59 -0.96 -1.01
N TYR A 426 18.79 -1.81 -0.34
CA TYR A 426 18.35 -1.62 1.03
C TYR A 426 19.55 -1.52 1.99
N LEU A 427 20.48 -2.47 1.92
CA LEU A 427 21.68 -2.45 2.76
C LEU A 427 22.49 -1.18 2.52
N LEU A 428 22.74 -0.81 1.25
CA LEU A 428 23.46 0.41 0.90
C LEU A 428 22.76 1.66 1.46
N SER A 429 21.44 1.77 1.31
CA SER A 429 20.65 2.88 1.86
C SER A 429 20.68 2.94 3.39
N SER A 430 20.82 1.79 4.05
CA SER A 430 20.90 1.72 5.52
C SER A 430 22.27 2.17 6.06
N PHE A 431 23.32 2.03 5.27
CA PHE A 431 24.68 2.51 5.63
C PHE A 431 24.92 4.00 5.34
N ILE A 432 24.07 4.64 4.54
CA ILE A 432 24.21 6.05 4.19
C ILE A 432 23.33 6.88 5.11
N ASP A 433 23.90 7.90 5.74
CA ASP A 433 23.15 8.91 6.48
C ASP A 433 22.82 10.09 5.59
N PHE A 434 21.54 10.47 5.61
CA PHE A 434 20.99 11.59 4.87
C PHE A 434 20.58 12.66 5.88
N PRO A 435 21.39 13.73 6.08
CA PRO A 435 21.16 14.74 7.12
C PRO A 435 19.82 15.46 7.04
N PHE A 436 19.22 15.48 5.83
CA PHE A 436 17.89 16.10 5.60
C PHE A 436 16.70 15.17 5.95
N LEU A 437 16.96 13.88 6.26
CA LEU A 437 15.95 12.93 6.70
C LEU A 437 16.07 12.67 8.20
N SER A 438 14.94 12.64 8.89
CA SER A 438 14.92 12.12 10.26
C SER A 438 15.33 10.64 10.29
N ALA A 439 15.80 10.15 11.43
CA ALA A 439 16.13 8.74 11.59
C ALA A 439 14.94 7.81 11.28
N VAL A 440 13.72 8.26 11.60
CA VAL A 440 12.47 7.53 11.33
C VAL A 440 12.19 7.47 9.83
N ASP A 441 12.36 8.58 9.12
CA ASP A 441 12.12 8.64 7.67
C ASP A 441 13.14 7.82 6.88
N LYS A 442 14.42 7.85 7.29
CA LYS A 442 15.49 7.00 6.73
C LYS A 442 15.15 5.52 6.86
N ASP A 443 14.77 5.08 8.06
CA ASP A 443 14.41 3.68 8.33
C ASP A 443 13.16 3.26 7.53
N SER A 444 12.17 4.13 7.47
CA SER A 444 10.94 3.93 6.68
C SER A 444 11.26 3.79 5.18
N TYR A 445 12.12 4.65 4.63
CA TYR A 445 12.53 4.57 3.22
C TYR A 445 13.24 3.25 2.91
N ALA A 446 14.21 2.86 3.73
CA ALA A 446 14.93 1.62 3.56
C ALA A 446 13.99 0.40 3.63
N LYS A 447 13.07 0.34 4.60
CA LYS A 447 12.07 -0.73 4.71
C LYS A 447 11.17 -0.84 3.47
N ARG A 448 10.81 0.27 2.84
CA ARG A 448 10.02 0.27 1.59
C ARG A 448 10.75 -0.44 0.44
N ILE A 449 12.09 -0.25 0.32
CA ILE A 449 12.91 -0.98 -0.67
C ILE A 449 12.88 -2.49 -0.38
N LEU A 450 12.94 -2.88 0.88
CA LEU A 450 12.87 -4.28 1.28
C LEU A 450 11.51 -4.91 0.92
N ILE A 451 10.40 -4.19 1.14
CA ILE A 451 9.06 -4.63 0.72
C ILE A 451 9.02 -4.89 -0.79
N ILE A 452 9.54 -3.97 -1.61
CA ILE A 452 9.61 -4.14 -3.07
C ILE A 452 10.41 -5.39 -3.43
N SER A 453 11.54 -5.62 -2.75
CA SER A 453 12.36 -6.83 -2.93
C SER A 453 11.52 -8.11 -2.72
N PHE A 454 10.70 -8.16 -1.66
CA PHE A 454 9.83 -9.31 -1.38
C PHE A 454 8.71 -9.49 -2.41
N LEU A 455 8.18 -8.42 -3.00
CA LEU A 455 7.23 -8.55 -4.11
C LEU A 455 7.84 -9.32 -5.29
N PHE A 456 9.12 -9.09 -5.60
CA PHE A 456 9.81 -9.87 -6.63
C PHE A 456 10.00 -11.36 -6.27
N LEU A 457 9.98 -11.74 -5.00
CA LEU A 457 10.05 -13.15 -4.59
C LEU A 457 8.69 -13.88 -4.66
N VAL A 458 7.57 -13.18 -4.84
CA VAL A 458 6.24 -13.82 -4.91
C VAL A 458 6.17 -14.96 -5.93
N PRO A 459 6.71 -14.87 -7.17
CA PRO A 459 6.77 -16.00 -8.09
C PRO A 459 7.59 -17.19 -7.59
N VAL A 460 8.67 -16.94 -6.85
CA VAL A 460 9.51 -17.98 -6.25
C VAL A 460 8.73 -18.70 -5.14
N PHE A 461 8.11 -17.96 -4.23
CA PHE A 461 7.27 -18.52 -3.17
C PHE A 461 6.08 -19.29 -3.72
N TYR A 462 5.44 -18.78 -4.78
CA TYR A 462 4.37 -19.49 -5.47
C TYR A 462 4.84 -20.87 -5.94
N ASP A 463 5.97 -20.97 -6.63
CA ASP A 463 6.49 -22.25 -7.13
C ASP A 463 6.97 -23.17 -6.00
N MET A 464 7.60 -22.63 -4.96
CA MET A 464 7.95 -23.39 -3.73
C MET A 464 6.70 -24.03 -3.14
N PHE A 465 5.65 -23.23 -3.01
CA PHE A 465 4.41 -23.66 -2.41
C PHE A 465 3.67 -24.69 -3.25
N VAL A 466 3.62 -24.52 -4.58
CA VAL A 466 3.07 -25.53 -5.50
C VAL A 466 3.84 -26.87 -5.36
N CYS A 467 5.14 -26.84 -5.09
CA CYS A 467 5.91 -28.05 -4.82
C CYS A 467 5.52 -28.71 -3.49
N LEU A 468 5.28 -27.92 -2.43
CA LEU A 468 4.80 -28.46 -1.14
C LEU A 468 3.40 -29.05 -1.26
N LEU A 469 2.48 -28.40 -1.97
CA LEU A 469 1.13 -28.91 -2.20
C LEU A 469 1.09 -30.26 -2.91
N ARG A 470 2.06 -30.55 -3.78
CA ARG A 470 2.13 -31.86 -4.42
C ARG A 470 2.33 -32.99 -3.40
N LYS A 471 3.10 -32.73 -2.33
CA LYS A 471 3.29 -33.68 -1.23
C LYS A 471 2.00 -33.83 -0.41
N VAL A 472 1.34 -32.68 -0.08
CA VAL A 472 0.08 -32.69 0.69
C VAL A 472 -1.05 -33.43 -0.06
N LYS A 473 -1.03 -33.49 -1.37
CA LYS A 473 -2.06 -34.19 -2.17
C LYS A 473 -2.12 -35.70 -1.88
N THR A 474 -1.02 -36.32 -1.49
CA THR A 474 -0.91 -37.75 -1.17
C THR A 474 -1.32 -38.07 0.27
N GLU A 475 -1.51 -37.04 1.12
CA GLU A 475 -1.84 -37.19 2.53
C GLU A 475 -3.32 -37.57 2.76
N THR A 476 -3.63 -38.02 3.98
CA THR A 476 -4.95 -38.47 4.39
C THR A 476 -5.97 -37.30 4.43
N ARG A 477 -7.25 -37.62 4.49
CA ARG A 477 -8.34 -36.63 4.58
C ARG A 477 -8.26 -35.84 5.88
N GLU A 478 -7.93 -36.52 6.97
CA GLU A 478 -7.79 -35.95 8.31
C GLU A 478 -6.66 -34.93 8.35
N PHE A 479 -5.51 -35.26 7.77
CA PHE A 479 -4.38 -34.34 7.66
C PHE A 479 -4.76 -33.06 6.88
N LYS A 480 -5.47 -33.20 5.75
CA LYS A 480 -5.94 -32.05 4.96
C LYS A 480 -6.90 -31.18 5.74
N PHE A 481 -7.75 -31.78 6.56
CA PHE A 481 -8.69 -31.03 7.41
C PHE A 481 -7.97 -30.27 8.52
N LEU A 482 -7.02 -30.91 9.20
CA LEU A 482 -6.18 -30.25 10.23
C LEU A 482 -5.34 -29.13 9.62
N LEU A 483 -4.76 -29.34 8.45
CA LEU A 483 -4.03 -28.30 7.73
C LEU A 483 -4.93 -27.10 7.36
N LEU A 484 -6.18 -27.36 6.99
CA LEU A 484 -7.16 -26.31 6.72
C LEU A 484 -7.43 -25.46 7.96
N ILE A 485 -7.69 -26.11 9.10
CA ILE A 485 -7.90 -25.42 10.39
C ILE A 485 -6.69 -24.56 10.73
N PHE A 486 -5.50 -25.16 10.64
CA PHE A 486 -4.23 -24.48 10.93
C PHE A 486 -4.01 -23.25 10.04
N LEU A 487 -4.19 -23.40 8.73
CA LEU A 487 -4.04 -22.28 7.79
C LEU A 487 -5.10 -21.20 8.00
N SER A 488 -6.33 -21.58 8.36
CA SER A 488 -7.37 -20.61 8.68
C SER A 488 -7.02 -19.80 9.94
N ALA A 489 -6.49 -20.45 10.98
CA ALA A 489 -6.00 -19.78 12.17
C ALA A 489 -4.82 -18.85 11.87
N LEU A 490 -3.85 -19.29 11.05
CA LEU A 490 -2.74 -18.44 10.61
C LEU A 490 -3.21 -17.21 9.81
N CYS A 491 -4.26 -17.34 8.98
CA CYS A 491 -4.82 -16.20 8.28
C CYS A 491 -5.40 -15.16 9.26
N LEU A 492 -6.04 -15.59 10.36
CA LEU A 492 -6.52 -14.66 11.39
C LEU A 492 -5.35 -13.97 12.12
N VAL A 493 -4.29 -14.72 12.45
CA VAL A 493 -3.07 -14.15 13.04
C VAL A 493 -2.45 -13.13 12.10
N ALA A 494 -2.32 -13.46 10.82
CA ALA A 494 -1.80 -12.54 9.81
C ALA A 494 -2.68 -11.28 9.70
N LEU A 495 -4.01 -11.43 9.70
CA LEU A 495 -4.93 -10.29 9.70
C LEU A 495 -4.72 -9.39 10.92
N TYR A 496 -4.63 -9.97 12.12
CA TYR A 496 -4.37 -9.22 13.35
C TYR A 496 -3.07 -8.43 13.27
N LEU A 497 -1.98 -9.05 12.78
CA LEU A 497 -0.66 -8.44 12.67
C LEU A 497 -0.53 -7.37 11.57
N ASN A 498 -1.42 -7.39 10.58
CA ASN A 498 -1.35 -6.43 9.45
C ASN A 498 -2.02 -5.08 9.72
N TYR A 499 -2.73 -4.93 10.84
CA TYR A 499 -3.33 -3.67 11.29
C TYR A 499 -2.70 -3.20 12.60
N PRO A 500 -2.80 -1.90 12.95
CA PRO A 500 -2.33 -1.41 14.23
C PRO A 500 -2.97 -2.16 15.40
N ARG A 501 -2.19 -2.40 16.45
CA ARG A 501 -2.58 -3.21 17.60
C ARG A 501 -2.46 -2.41 18.89
N LYS A 502 -3.36 -2.66 19.81
CA LYS A 502 -3.28 -2.15 21.19
C LYS A 502 -3.66 -3.30 22.11
N ASP A 503 -2.66 -3.91 22.73
CA ASP A 503 -2.79 -5.02 23.66
C ASP A 503 -1.65 -4.96 24.70
N ASN A 504 -1.54 -5.97 25.56
CA ASN A 504 -0.52 -6.02 26.62
C ASN A 504 0.93 -6.06 26.11
N TYR A 505 1.14 -6.37 24.83
CA TYR A 505 2.47 -6.45 24.21
C TYR A 505 2.83 -5.25 23.35
N PHE A 506 1.84 -4.72 22.68
CA PHE A 506 2.05 -3.69 21.69
C PHE A 506 1.01 -2.59 21.82
N ASN A 507 1.48 -1.40 22.13
CA ASN A 507 0.65 -0.20 22.15
C ASN A 507 0.97 0.65 20.93
N SER A 508 0.11 0.57 19.91
CA SER A 508 0.23 1.43 18.75
C SER A 508 0.06 2.89 19.17
N ARG A 509 1.00 3.71 18.75
CA ARG A 509 0.94 5.19 18.89
C ARG A 509 0.39 5.87 17.63
N SER A 510 0.04 5.10 16.60
CA SER A 510 -0.48 5.61 15.34
C SER A 510 -2.00 5.81 15.45
N PHE A 511 -2.41 6.90 16.07
CA PHE A 511 -3.80 7.29 16.13
C PHE A 511 -4.30 7.78 14.76
N SER A 512 -5.57 7.53 14.48
CA SER A 512 -6.22 8.04 13.26
C SER A 512 -6.63 9.50 13.45
N VAL A 513 -6.85 10.19 12.34
CA VAL A 513 -7.48 11.53 12.34
C VAL A 513 -8.92 11.40 12.83
N SER A 514 -9.34 12.37 13.64
CA SER A 514 -10.66 12.46 14.26
C SER A 514 -11.46 13.69 13.81
N GLN A 515 -12.75 13.68 14.09
CA GLN A 515 -13.59 14.88 13.91
C GLN A 515 -13.15 16.02 14.84
N LEU A 516 -12.60 15.67 16.01
CA LEU A 516 -12.11 16.65 16.96
C LEU A 516 -10.89 17.43 16.43
N ASP A 517 -10.02 16.79 15.62
CA ASP A 517 -8.92 17.49 14.95
C ASP A 517 -9.44 18.58 14.00
N PHE A 518 -10.56 18.33 13.29
CA PHE A 518 -11.23 19.35 12.47
C PHE A 518 -11.81 20.49 13.32
N THR A 519 -12.45 20.15 14.43
CA THR A 519 -12.98 21.13 15.36
C THR A 519 -11.87 22.01 15.91
N THR A 520 -10.74 21.42 16.30
CA THR A 520 -9.56 22.12 16.83
C THR A 520 -8.96 23.08 15.80
N VAL A 521 -8.76 22.63 14.57
CA VAL A 521 -8.20 23.46 13.50
C VAL A 521 -9.12 24.65 13.19
N ASN A 522 -10.43 24.42 13.12
CA ASN A 522 -11.41 25.49 12.90
C ASN A 522 -11.51 26.45 14.10
N PHE A 523 -11.39 25.95 15.33
CA PHE A 523 -11.35 26.78 16.54
C PHE A 523 -10.15 27.76 16.50
N ILE A 524 -8.95 27.24 16.15
CA ILE A 524 -7.75 28.10 16.04
C ILE A 524 -7.95 29.16 14.95
N GLU A 525 -8.49 28.78 13.79
CA GLU A 525 -8.73 29.71 12.68
C GLU A 525 -9.71 30.84 13.06
N GLN A 526 -10.69 30.55 13.92
CA GLN A 526 -11.67 31.53 14.40
C GLN A 526 -11.14 32.45 15.52
N ASN A 527 -10.15 31.98 16.29
CA ASN A 527 -9.63 32.68 17.48
C ASN A 527 -8.26 33.34 17.26
N LYS A 528 -7.62 33.16 16.11
CA LYS A 528 -6.39 33.87 15.75
C LYS A 528 -6.67 35.37 15.62
N GLN A 529 -5.76 36.24 16.08
CA GLN A 529 -5.87 37.67 15.97
C GLN A 529 -5.42 38.20 14.60
N GLY A 530 -4.52 37.46 13.92
CA GLY A 530 -4.00 37.85 12.62
C GLY A 530 -3.63 36.64 11.75
N ASP A 531 -3.12 36.92 10.54
CA ASP A 531 -2.68 35.85 9.63
C ASP A 531 -1.23 35.39 9.89
N ASN A 532 -0.53 36.06 10.79
CA ASN A 532 0.86 35.76 11.13
C ASN A 532 0.96 34.92 12.42
N TYR A 533 0.61 33.65 12.32
CA TYR A 533 0.59 32.70 13.42
C TYR A 533 1.23 31.36 13.03
N ILE A 534 1.63 30.58 14.03
CA ILE A 534 2.08 29.21 13.88
C ILE A 534 1.32 28.29 14.83
N VAL A 535 1.22 27.02 14.48
CA VAL A 535 0.58 26.00 15.32
C VAL A 535 1.51 24.80 15.50
N LEU A 536 1.81 24.49 16.72
CA LEU A 536 2.53 23.31 17.14
C LEU A 536 1.52 22.22 17.53
N ALA A 537 1.51 21.13 16.77
CA ALA A 537 0.55 20.07 16.97
C ALA A 537 1.11 18.73 16.48
N ASN A 538 0.42 17.65 16.80
CA ASN A 538 0.72 16.36 16.15
C ASN A 538 0.35 16.38 14.66
N GLN A 539 0.80 15.35 13.95
CA GLN A 539 0.60 15.25 12.49
C GLN A 539 -0.88 15.15 12.09
N GLN A 540 -1.74 14.59 12.94
CA GLN A 540 -3.17 14.46 12.67
C GLN A 540 -3.84 15.83 12.55
N VAL A 541 -3.58 16.72 13.49
CA VAL A 541 -4.06 18.11 13.45
C VAL A 541 -3.44 18.86 12.27
N GLY A 542 -2.12 18.71 12.05
CA GLY A 542 -1.42 19.40 10.96
C GLY A 542 -1.97 19.03 9.56
N VAL A 543 -2.28 17.78 9.30
CA VAL A 543 -2.83 17.38 7.99
C VAL A 543 -4.29 17.81 7.81
N VAL A 544 -5.06 17.94 8.90
CA VAL A 544 -6.39 18.52 8.84
C VAL A 544 -6.32 19.99 8.44
N ALA A 545 -5.37 20.75 8.97
CA ALA A 545 -5.16 22.14 8.55
C ALA A 545 -4.81 22.24 7.06
N ILE A 546 -3.95 21.34 6.52
CA ILE A 546 -3.70 21.28 5.07
C ILE A 546 -4.98 20.94 4.30
N LYS A 547 -5.78 19.99 4.79
CA LYS A 547 -7.04 19.60 4.15
C LYS A 547 -8.01 20.75 4.04
N GLU A 548 -8.17 21.53 5.11
CA GLU A 548 -9.11 22.65 5.19
C GLU A 548 -8.59 23.90 4.46
N PHE A 549 -7.32 24.28 4.70
CA PHE A 549 -6.78 25.57 4.26
C PHE A 549 -5.85 25.48 3.06
N GLY A 550 -5.42 24.27 2.65
CA GLY A 550 -4.54 24.02 1.51
C GLY A 550 -3.06 24.22 1.80
N PHE A 551 -2.24 23.90 0.79
CA PHE A 551 -0.79 24.03 0.86
C PHE A 551 -0.27 25.47 0.78
N LYS A 552 -1.12 26.44 0.52
CA LYS A 552 -0.72 27.86 0.33
C LYS A 552 -0.30 28.58 1.61
N ARG A 553 -0.56 27.98 2.77
CA ARG A 553 -0.23 28.58 4.07
C ARG A 553 1.15 28.12 4.55
N TYR A 554 2.20 28.62 3.88
CA TYR A 554 3.59 28.42 4.30
C TYR A 554 4.11 29.69 4.98
N TYR A 555 4.81 29.50 6.08
CA TYR A 555 5.57 30.53 6.76
C TYR A 555 7.02 30.45 6.25
N ASP A 556 7.50 31.44 5.49
CA ASP A 556 8.68 31.34 4.64
C ASP A 556 8.63 30.09 3.75
N SER A 557 9.45 29.08 4.07
CA SER A 557 9.44 27.76 3.42
C SER A 557 8.70 26.68 4.24
N TRP A 558 8.03 27.06 5.36
CA TRP A 558 7.39 26.16 6.29
C TRP A 558 5.86 26.32 6.24
N PHE A 559 5.16 25.20 6.41
CA PHE A 559 3.72 25.24 6.63
C PHE A 559 3.43 25.75 8.05
N TYR A 560 2.35 26.50 8.26
CA TYR A 560 2.01 27.07 9.56
C TYR A 560 1.81 26.04 10.68
N TYR A 561 1.52 24.82 10.34
CA TYR A 561 1.33 23.68 11.23
C TYR A 561 2.52 22.72 11.15
N SER A 562 2.84 22.06 12.27
CA SER A 562 3.89 21.04 12.34
C SER A 562 3.46 19.73 11.66
N VAL A 563 3.66 19.61 10.36
CA VAL A 563 3.31 18.41 9.59
C VAL A 563 4.50 17.47 9.38
N GLN A 564 5.67 18.03 9.11
CA GLN A 564 6.88 17.26 8.81
C GLN A 564 7.61 16.89 10.11
N THR A 565 7.78 15.58 10.37
CA THR A 565 8.48 15.06 11.55
C THR A 565 9.96 15.49 11.68
N GLY A 566 10.60 15.87 10.59
CA GLY A 566 11.95 16.45 10.58
C GLY A 566 11.99 17.98 10.51
N GLY A 567 10.83 18.64 10.62
CA GLY A 567 10.72 20.09 10.49
C GLY A 567 10.94 20.82 11.81
N LEU A 568 11.33 22.11 11.71
CA LEU A 568 11.57 23.00 12.86
C LEU A 568 10.39 23.02 13.84
N LEU A 569 9.17 23.22 13.35
CA LEU A 569 7.97 23.32 14.20
C LEU A 569 7.72 22.01 14.98
N TYR A 570 7.99 20.85 14.37
CA TYR A 570 7.79 19.57 15.04
C TYR A 570 8.87 19.30 16.11
N ASP A 571 10.11 19.74 15.88
CA ASP A 571 11.18 19.67 16.88
C ASP A 571 10.83 20.52 18.12
N TYR A 572 10.41 21.76 17.91
CA TYR A 572 9.95 22.61 19.01
C TYR A 572 8.73 22.05 19.71
N TYR A 573 7.78 21.46 18.97
CA TYR A 573 6.62 20.78 19.54
C TYR A 573 7.04 19.68 20.52
N LEU A 574 7.93 18.79 20.10
CA LEU A 574 8.39 17.68 20.95
C LEU A 574 9.15 18.20 22.19
N ARG A 575 10.00 19.20 22.04
CA ARG A 575 10.73 19.81 23.15
C ARG A 575 9.78 20.46 24.18
N LEU A 576 8.77 21.17 23.71
CA LEU A 576 7.77 21.82 24.55
C LEU A 576 6.85 20.80 25.26
N LEU A 577 6.59 19.64 24.68
CA LEU A 577 5.85 18.57 25.33
C LEU A 577 6.68 17.85 26.40
N ASP A 578 8.00 17.82 26.24
CA ASP A 578 8.92 17.26 27.24
C ASP A 578 9.12 18.23 28.41
N GLU A 579 9.41 19.49 28.11
CA GLU A 579 9.64 20.56 29.07
C GLU A 579 8.93 21.86 28.62
N PRO A 580 7.67 22.11 29.08
CA PRO A 580 6.93 23.32 28.77
C PRO A 580 7.66 24.56 29.25
N ASN A 581 7.95 25.49 28.32
CA ASN A 581 8.73 26.69 28.61
C ASN A 581 8.28 27.88 27.75
N HIS A 582 7.89 28.97 28.36
CA HIS A 582 7.47 30.21 27.70
C HIS A 582 8.58 30.80 26.80
N ASP A 583 9.84 30.85 27.32
CA ASP A 583 10.96 31.43 26.58
C ASP A 583 11.28 30.64 25.30
N LEU A 584 11.07 29.34 25.33
CA LEU A 584 11.25 28.50 24.13
C LEU A 584 10.22 28.81 23.05
N VAL A 585 8.99 29.16 23.41
CA VAL A 585 7.97 29.62 22.47
C VAL A 585 8.32 31.00 21.92
N MET A 586 8.80 31.91 22.76
CA MET A 586 9.25 33.24 22.32
C MET A 586 10.44 33.15 21.37
N GLU A 587 11.42 32.28 21.65
CA GLU A 587 12.51 31.96 20.71
C GLU A 587 11.99 31.50 19.34
N LEU A 588 10.98 30.63 19.33
CA LEU A 588 10.38 30.13 18.09
C LEU A 588 9.63 31.25 17.35
N LEU A 589 8.88 32.08 18.05
CA LEU A 589 8.21 33.25 17.46
C LEU A 589 9.21 34.25 16.87
N GLU A 590 10.37 34.44 17.50
CA GLU A 590 11.46 35.22 16.92
C GLU A 590 12.03 34.60 15.65
N LYS A 591 12.35 33.34 15.70
CA LYS A 591 12.91 32.57 14.56
C LYS A 591 11.97 32.54 13.35
N THR A 592 10.69 32.38 13.59
CA THR A 592 9.67 32.32 12.53
C THR A 592 9.18 33.71 12.13
N GLY A 593 9.31 34.73 13.01
CA GLY A 593 8.74 36.07 12.84
C GLY A 593 7.22 36.05 13.05
N ALA A 594 6.63 34.98 13.55
CA ALA A 594 5.21 34.87 13.87
C ALA A 594 4.89 35.74 15.10
N ASN A 595 3.65 36.24 15.16
CA ASN A 595 3.16 37.03 16.30
C ASN A 595 2.42 36.17 17.32
N GLU A 596 1.90 35.04 16.91
CA GLU A 596 1.08 34.14 17.71
C GLU A 596 1.52 32.68 17.52
N CYS A 597 1.45 31.93 18.62
CA CYS A 597 1.67 30.50 18.60
C CYS A 597 0.53 29.79 19.33
N PHE A 598 -0.03 28.76 18.69
CA PHE A 598 -0.96 27.83 19.31
C PHE A 598 -0.26 26.47 19.49
N ILE A 599 -0.45 25.87 20.68
CA ILE A 599 0.06 24.52 20.96
C ILE A 599 -1.12 23.61 21.25
N VAL A 600 -1.23 22.50 20.50
CA VAL A 600 -2.35 21.55 20.63
C VAL A 600 -1.88 20.28 21.29
N VAL A 601 -2.57 19.85 22.35
CA VAL A 601 -2.29 18.61 23.07
C VAL A 601 -3.57 17.77 23.12
N ASN A 602 -3.52 16.57 22.56
CA ASN A 602 -4.63 15.61 22.54
C ASN A 602 -4.51 14.62 23.70
N ASP A 603 -5.65 14.11 24.22
CA ASP A 603 -5.76 13.19 25.35
C ASP A 603 -4.99 11.85 25.17
N TYR A 604 -4.79 11.46 23.94
CA TYR A 604 -4.03 10.23 23.64
C TYR A 604 -2.51 10.41 23.71
N TRP A 605 -2.01 11.61 24.06
CA TRP A 605 -0.57 11.82 24.21
C TRP A 605 -0.06 11.18 25.53
N TRP A 606 1.17 10.62 25.50
CA TRP A 606 1.68 9.72 26.55
C TRP A 606 1.75 10.32 27.96
N ALA A 607 1.84 11.64 28.11
CA ALA A 607 1.93 12.35 29.39
C ALA A 607 0.91 13.51 29.46
N PHE A 608 -0.27 13.29 28.87
CA PHE A 608 -1.30 14.32 28.67
C PHE A 608 -1.56 15.16 29.91
N ASP A 609 -1.93 14.56 31.05
CA ASP A 609 -2.28 15.30 32.27
C ASP A 609 -1.13 16.17 32.77
N ARG A 610 0.10 15.66 32.79
CA ARG A 610 1.30 16.43 33.18
C ARG A 610 1.52 17.61 32.23
N ILE A 611 1.52 17.33 30.93
CA ILE A 611 1.75 18.36 29.92
C ILE A 611 0.71 19.47 30.01
N VAL A 612 -0.57 19.12 30.17
CA VAL A 612 -1.67 20.08 30.29
C VAL A 612 -1.49 20.96 31.52
N GLU A 613 -1.18 20.40 32.68
CA GLU A 613 -0.99 21.18 33.92
C GLU A 613 0.24 22.11 33.83
N GLU A 614 1.36 21.62 33.30
CA GLU A 614 2.57 22.42 33.11
C GLU A 614 2.36 23.53 32.06
N MET A 615 1.69 23.23 30.92
CA MET A 615 1.39 24.21 29.87
C MET A 615 0.44 25.32 30.34
N LYS A 616 -0.55 25.01 31.19
CA LYS A 616 -1.43 26.02 31.79
C LYS A 616 -0.67 27.06 32.61
N MET A 617 0.46 26.69 33.20
CA MET A 617 1.28 27.62 34.01
C MET A 617 2.16 28.54 33.19
N VAL A 618 2.47 28.19 31.94
CA VAL A 618 3.40 28.93 31.09
C VAL A 618 2.75 29.61 29.89
N SER A 619 1.50 29.25 29.53
CA SER A 619 0.77 29.85 28.43
C SER A 619 0.11 31.18 28.85
N ASP A 620 -0.07 32.10 27.89
CA ASP A 620 -0.78 33.35 28.10
C ASP A 620 -2.29 33.12 28.26
N ASP A 621 -2.84 32.16 27.54
CA ASP A 621 -4.23 31.69 27.64
C ASP A 621 -4.35 30.22 27.20
N TRP A 622 -5.45 29.55 27.54
CA TRP A 622 -5.71 28.18 27.14
C TRP A 622 -7.20 27.87 27.03
N TYR A 623 -7.52 26.94 26.15
CA TYR A 623 -8.88 26.50 25.83
C TYR A 623 -8.98 24.99 25.92
N SER A 624 -10.09 24.51 26.48
CA SER A 624 -10.43 23.06 26.53
C SER A 624 -11.56 22.78 25.54
N LEU A 625 -11.36 21.80 24.68
CA LEU A 625 -12.32 21.37 23.70
C LEU A 625 -12.80 19.96 24.01
N ASP A 626 -14.09 19.68 23.73
CA ASP A 626 -14.74 18.37 23.85
C ASP A 626 -14.49 17.72 25.22
N ASP A 627 -14.97 18.37 26.30
CA ASP A 627 -14.84 17.92 27.70
C ASP A 627 -13.40 17.58 28.11
N GLY A 628 -12.41 18.29 27.57
CA GLY A 628 -11.01 18.13 27.94
C GLY A 628 -10.24 17.10 27.14
N GLN A 629 -10.76 16.60 26.04
CA GLN A 629 -10.03 15.69 25.16
C GLN A 629 -8.91 16.38 24.39
N VAL A 630 -9.03 17.69 24.12
CA VAL A 630 -7.99 18.50 23.48
C VAL A 630 -7.84 19.81 24.22
N TYR A 631 -6.60 20.19 24.48
CA TYR A 631 -6.25 21.52 24.97
C TYR A 631 -5.50 22.28 23.88
N VAL A 632 -5.86 23.59 23.76
CA VAL A 632 -5.20 24.55 22.87
C VAL A 632 -4.61 25.65 23.75
N PHE A 633 -3.29 25.75 23.79
CA PHE A 633 -2.56 26.75 24.53
C PHE A 633 -2.18 27.89 23.58
N TYR A 634 -2.34 29.13 24.03
CA TYR A 634 -2.10 30.32 23.26
C TYR A 634 -0.94 31.14 23.83
N PHE A 635 -0.10 31.64 22.93
CA PHE A 635 1.04 32.48 23.23
C PHE A 635 1.08 33.66 22.25
N ILE A 636 1.37 34.85 22.73
CA ILE A 636 1.44 36.07 21.93
C ILE A 636 2.77 36.78 22.15
N LYS A 637 3.37 37.26 21.06
CA LYS A 637 4.54 38.11 21.13
C LYS A 637 4.08 39.53 21.41
N LEU A 638 4.37 40.07 22.62
CA LEU A 638 4.08 41.41 23.03
C LEU A 638 4.94 42.47 22.32
#